data_1dd2f834ce5051b50d5b8b9542ef58a7
#
_entry.id   1dd2f834ce5051b50d5b8b9542ef58a7
#
_cell.length_a   1.000
_cell.length_b   1.000
_cell.length_c   1.000
_cell.angle_alpha   90.00
_cell.angle_beta   90.00
_cell.angle_gamma   90.00
#
_symmetry.space_group_name_H-M   'P 1'
#
loop_
_entity.id
_entity.type
_entity.pdbx_description
1 polymer ?
#
loop_
_entity_poly.entity_id
_entity_poly.type
_entity_poly.pdbx_seq_one_letter_code
_entity_poly.pdbx_strand_id
1 'polypeptide(L)'
;MSKQWNESTATAKGLYDPRYEHDNCGIGAVVNIKGIKTHETVENALKIVENLKHRAGKDADGKTGDGVGILLQISHKFFKKVTKPLGIELGDERDYGVGMFFFPNDEFKTIQAKKMLEVIVEKEGLEFLGWREVPTEPDKLSKKARDCMPCIMQCFVKRPEDVERGLEFDRKLYVARRVFEQSNDNTYVVSFSSRTIVYKGMFLVEQLRQFFMDLQDPDYESAIATVHSRFSTNTNPSWERSHPNRFIVHNGEINTILGNSDKMSAREENMESPKLKKEFQKVLPVINAAGSDSAMLDNALEFLVMSGMELPLAVMIMIPEPWANNSIMTQKKKDFYQYYATMMEPWDGPASIVFSDGDLVGAVLDRNGLRPSRYYVTDDDYLILSSEVGVLEIDPTKIVKKDRLRPGKMLLVDTVAGKIIDDDELKERYADKQPYGEWIDRYMVNLKDLKIPNQRVPEYTKEERQRMQRAFGYTYESLKDSILPMAKNGVEGTAAMGTDTPLAALSGNREPLFNYFKQRFAQVTNPPIDSIREEVVTSTTTYIGEDGNLLHEQPENCRVLKINNPILTNTDLMKIKNLKADGFKVEVLPIIYYKNTSLEKAVDRLYIEADRAYRDGANIIILSDRGVDENHVAIPSLLAVAALQQYLVKTKKRTSLSLILESGEPREVHHFATLLGFGASAINPYLAQDTVKQLVDEHMLDKDYYAAIDDYNHAIITGIVKIAAKMGISTIQSYQGSKIFEAIGIDKSVIDKYFTNTVSRIGGITLQDIENDVNELHSAAYDPLGLETDVTLDSKGRHKMRSGADDHLYNPATIHLLQQSTQRGDYNLFKQYTALVDEEEKNTNIRGLMDFNYPKKGVKLEEVESVDSIVTRFKTGAMSYGSISKEAHETLAIAMNHLHGKSNTGEGGEDKDRLTIGKDGKNRCESVHR
;
A
#
# COMPACT_ATOMS: atom_id res chain seq x y z
N MET A 1 -18.63 -36.19 26.21
CA MET A 1 -18.45 -35.06 27.14
C MET A 1 -17.74 -33.94 26.41
N SER A 2 -18.49 -33.05 25.82
CA SER A 2 -17.97 -31.83 25.16
C SER A 2 -17.52 -30.86 26.25
N LYS A 3 -16.23 -30.59 26.36
CA LYS A 3 -15.75 -29.47 27.15
C LYS A 3 -16.16 -28.19 26.42
N GLN A 4 -17.24 -27.57 26.86
CA GLN A 4 -17.50 -26.17 26.57
C GLN A 4 -16.26 -25.36 26.99
N TRP A 5 -15.58 -24.77 26.05
CA TRP A 5 -14.57 -23.76 26.33
C TRP A 5 -15.31 -22.50 26.79
N ASN A 6 -15.54 -22.40 28.08
CA ASN A 6 -16.02 -21.16 28.70
C ASN A 6 -14.82 -20.18 28.73
N GLU A 7 -15.01 -18.97 28.24
CA GLU A 7 -14.05 -17.86 28.32
C GLU A 7 -13.49 -17.62 29.75
N SER A 8 -14.18 -18.07 30.77
CA SER A 8 -13.78 -17.94 32.17
C SER A 8 -12.68 -18.92 32.62
N THR A 9 -12.29 -19.89 31.81
CA THR A 9 -11.33 -20.94 32.18
C THR A 9 -9.97 -20.85 31.48
N ALA A 10 -9.77 -19.91 30.56
CA ALA A 10 -8.45 -19.58 30.05
C ALA A 10 -7.70 -18.77 31.11
N THR A 11 -7.20 -19.45 32.13
CA THR A 11 -6.31 -18.85 33.13
C THR A 11 -4.99 -18.50 32.45
N ALA A 12 -4.54 -17.26 32.63
CA ALA A 12 -3.21 -16.83 32.28
C ALA A 12 -2.18 -17.85 32.82
N LYS A 13 -1.44 -18.52 31.93
CA LYS A 13 -0.36 -19.43 32.30
C LYS A 13 0.97 -18.86 31.87
N GLY A 14 1.82 -18.53 32.84
CA GLY A 14 3.09 -17.90 32.56
C GLY A 14 2.94 -16.48 32.06
N LEU A 15 3.54 -16.16 30.94
CA LEU A 15 3.51 -14.83 30.31
C LEU A 15 2.32 -14.63 29.35
N TYR A 16 1.56 -15.68 29.07
CA TYR A 16 0.39 -15.60 28.21
C TYR A 16 -0.81 -15.07 28.97
N ASP A 17 -1.39 -13.97 28.48
CA ASP A 17 -2.63 -13.41 28.98
C ASP A 17 -3.60 -13.22 27.80
N PRO A 18 -4.69 -14.00 27.74
CA PRO A 18 -5.63 -13.96 26.61
C PRO A 18 -6.33 -12.61 26.45
N ARG A 19 -6.27 -11.73 27.44
CA ARG A 19 -6.84 -10.37 27.35
C ARG A 19 -6.07 -9.48 26.38
N TYR A 20 -4.81 -9.81 26.08
CA TYR A 20 -3.96 -9.07 25.13
C TYR A 20 -3.88 -9.72 23.75
N GLU A 21 -4.59 -10.82 23.54
CA GLU A 21 -4.62 -11.49 22.24
C GLU A 21 -5.66 -10.83 21.33
N HIS A 22 -5.23 -9.79 20.64
CA HIS A 22 -6.01 -9.09 19.63
C HIS A 22 -5.09 -8.80 18.44
N ASP A 23 -5.44 -9.46 17.31
CA ASP A 23 -4.66 -9.20 16.11
C ASP A 23 -5.49 -9.22 14.86
N ASN A 24 -5.40 -9.17 13.76
CA ASN A 24 -6.07 -9.37 12.48
C ASN A 24 -7.61 -9.47 12.50
N CYS A 25 -8.24 -9.08 11.40
CA CYS A 25 -9.67 -9.26 11.16
C CYS A 25 -10.06 -10.74 11.17
N GLY A 26 -11.28 -11.02 11.63
CA GLY A 26 -11.92 -12.32 11.51
C GLY A 26 -12.82 -12.38 10.28
N ILE A 27 -12.65 -13.39 9.42
CA ILE A 27 -13.53 -13.60 8.27
C ILE A 27 -14.09 -15.01 8.27
N GLY A 28 -15.29 -15.15 7.68
CA GLY A 28 -15.92 -16.46 7.51
C GLY A 28 -16.95 -16.47 6.39
N ALA A 29 -17.23 -17.66 5.91
CA ALA A 29 -18.30 -17.92 4.96
C ALA A 29 -18.96 -19.27 5.23
N VAL A 30 -20.27 -19.31 5.11
CA VAL A 30 -21.09 -20.52 5.12
C VAL A 30 -21.85 -20.57 3.80
N VAL A 31 -21.67 -21.63 3.06
CA VAL A 31 -22.26 -21.77 1.71
C VAL A 31 -22.89 -23.15 1.59
N ASN A 32 -24.17 -23.22 1.28
CA ASN A 32 -24.76 -24.47 0.79
C ASN A 32 -24.46 -24.61 -0.70
N ILE A 33 -23.66 -25.59 -1.06
CA ILE A 33 -23.13 -25.81 -2.41
C ILE A 33 -24.28 -26.02 -3.42
N LYS A 34 -25.39 -26.65 -3.01
CA LYS A 34 -26.56 -26.90 -3.85
C LYS A 34 -27.53 -25.72 -3.96
N GLY A 35 -27.20 -24.59 -3.32
CA GLY A 35 -28.04 -23.40 -3.35
C GLY A 35 -29.30 -23.49 -2.50
N ILE A 36 -29.38 -24.45 -1.58
CA ILE A 36 -30.53 -24.62 -0.69
C ILE A 36 -30.49 -23.54 0.38
N LYS A 37 -31.50 -22.66 0.37
CA LYS A 37 -31.62 -21.56 1.32
C LYS A 37 -32.20 -22.04 2.66
N THR A 38 -31.49 -21.73 3.74
CA THR A 38 -31.93 -22.05 5.11
C THR A 38 -31.58 -20.91 6.05
N HIS A 39 -32.33 -20.80 7.15
CA HIS A 39 -31.99 -19.91 8.26
C HIS A 39 -30.73 -20.39 9.01
N GLU A 40 -30.46 -21.69 8.99
CA GLU A 40 -29.25 -22.28 9.60
C GLU A 40 -27.96 -21.71 9.00
N THR A 41 -27.95 -21.43 7.71
CA THR A 41 -26.82 -20.77 7.06
C THR A 41 -26.52 -19.40 7.68
N VAL A 42 -27.56 -18.61 7.97
CA VAL A 42 -27.46 -17.30 8.62
C VAL A 42 -26.94 -17.46 10.05
N GLU A 43 -27.55 -18.38 10.82
CA GLU A 43 -27.19 -18.67 12.21
C GLU A 43 -25.70 -19.13 12.32
N ASN A 44 -25.28 -20.04 11.46
CA ASN A 44 -23.92 -20.54 11.48
C ASN A 44 -22.89 -19.43 11.11
N ALA A 45 -23.20 -18.56 10.17
CA ALA A 45 -22.33 -17.43 9.82
C ALA A 45 -22.21 -16.43 10.98
N LEU A 46 -23.29 -16.12 11.68
CA LEU A 46 -23.27 -15.29 12.89
C LEU A 46 -22.46 -15.94 14.03
N LYS A 47 -22.57 -17.25 14.22
CA LYS A 47 -21.74 -17.99 15.19
C LYS A 47 -20.25 -17.94 14.84
N ILE A 48 -19.89 -18.00 13.56
CA ILE A 48 -18.48 -17.88 13.13
C ILE A 48 -17.90 -16.57 13.63
N VAL A 49 -18.58 -15.45 13.39
CA VAL A 49 -18.05 -14.14 13.78
C VAL A 49 -18.02 -13.97 15.30
N GLU A 50 -18.99 -14.51 16.01
CA GLU A 50 -19.04 -14.51 17.47
C GLU A 50 -17.87 -15.33 18.08
N ASN A 51 -17.55 -16.48 17.48
CA ASN A 51 -16.43 -17.33 17.89
C ASN A 51 -15.05 -16.75 17.52
N LEU A 52 -15.00 -15.78 16.61
CA LEU A 52 -13.80 -15.01 16.26
C LEU A 52 -13.63 -13.71 17.07
N LYS A 53 -14.25 -13.61 18.23
CA LYS A 53 -14.23 -12.41 19.10
C LYS A 53 -12.80 -11.93 19.44
N HIS A 54 -11.87 -12.85 19.63
CA HIS A 54 -10.46 -12.55 19.91
C HIS A 54 -9.75 -11.83 18.73
N ARG A 55 -10.32 -11.88 17.53
CA ARG A 55 -9.80 -11.20 16.34
C ARG A 55 -10.45 -9.83 16.09
N ALA A 56 -11.50 -9.50 16.83
CA ALA A 56 -12.23 -8.23 16.65
C ALA A 56 -11.58 -7.08 17.42
N GLY A 57 -11.49 -5.91 16.78
CA GLY A 57 -11.02 -4.69 17.44
C GLY A 57 -12.06 -4.14 18.42
N LYS A 58 -11.56 -3.60 19.53
CA LYS A 58 -12.34 -2.90 20.55
C LYS A 58 -11.71 -1.55 20.85
N ASP A 59 -12.54 -0.54 21.03
CA ASP A 59 -12.11 0.76 21.53
C ASP A 59 -11.72 0.68 23.02
N ALA A 60 -11.06 1.71 23.52
CA ALA A 60 -10.65 1.84 24.92
C ALA A 60 -11.80 1.77 25.92
N ASP A 61 -13.04 2.05 25.50
CA ASP A 61 -14.25 1.90 26.32
C ASP A 61 -14.66 0.43 26.54
N GLY A 62 -14.05 -0.50 25.81
CA GLY A 62 -14.35 -1.94 25.84
C GLY A 62 -15.76 -2.32 25.35
N LYS A 63 -16.55 -1.37 24.86
CA LYS A 63 -17.96 -1.51 24.48
C LYS A 63 -18.24 -1.16 23.02
N THR A 64 -17.35 -0.40 22.39
CA THR A 64 -17.42 -0.01 20.97
C THR A 64 -16.54 -0.94 20.16
N GLY A 65 -17.09 -1.57 19.12
CA GLY A 65 -16.33 -2.41 18.19
C GLY A 65 -15.87 -1.62 16.96
N ASP A 66 -14.83 -2.12 16.29
CA ASP A 66 -14.32 -1.55 15.04
C ASP A 66 -15.24 -1.77 13.85
N GLY A 67 -16.15 -2.72 13.97
CA GLY A 67 -17.17 -3.02 12.97
C GLY A 67 -17.35 -4.51 12.69
N VAL A 68 -18.60 -4.90 12.52
CA VAL A 68 -19.02 -6.28 12.19
C VAL A 68 -20.14 -6.23 11.17
N GLY A 69 -20.23 -7.24 10.32
CA GLY A 69 -21.35 -7.37 9.40
C GLY A 69 -21.43 -8.71 8.70
N ILE A 70 -22.50 -8.86 7.96
CA ILE A 70 -22.87 -10.05 7.20
C ILE A 70 -23.43 -9.65 5.82
N LEU A 71 -22.99 -10.34 4.79
CA LEU A 71 -23.59 -10.31 3.46
C LEU A 71 -24.37 -11.60 3.25
N LEU A 72 -25.60 -11.46 2.82
CA LEU A 72 -26.58 -12.53 2.61
C LEU A 72 -27.21 -12.43 1.22
N GLN A 73 -27.79 -13.52 0.74
CA GLN A 73 -28.76 -13.44 -0.35
C GLN A 73 -30.04 -12.75 0.14
N ILE A 74 -30.73 -12.08 -0.76
CA ILE A 74 -32.07 -11.52 -0.49
C ILE A 74 -33.02 -12.68 -0.26
N SER A 75 -33.61 -12.77 0.96
CA SER A 75 -34.59 -13.77 1.32
C SER A 75 -35.98 -13.36 0.83
N HIS A 76 -36.45 -13.98 -0.25
CA HIS A 76 -37.76 -13.66 -0.83
C HIS A 76 -38.90 -13.94 0.19
N LYS A 77 -38.83 -15.07 0.90
CA LYS A 77 -39.80 -15.44 1.94
C LYS A 77 -39.90 -14.36 3.03
N PHE A 78 -38.76 -13.91 3.54
CA PHE A 78 -38.69 -12.86 4.57
C PHE A 78 -39.22 -11.52 4.04
N PHE A 79 -38.68 -11.03 2.91
CA PHE A 79 -39.10 -9.73 2.41
C PHE A 79 -40.56 -9.67 2.01
N LYS A 80 -41.11 -10.72 1.41
CA LYS A 80 -42.56 -10.81 1.10
C LYS A 80 -43.42 -10.71 2.35
N LYS A 81 -42.96 -11.28 3.47
CA LYS A 81 -43.63 -11.19 4.76
C LYS A 81 -43.63 -9.77 5.31
N VAL A 82 -42.45 -9.11 5.34
CA VAL A 82 -42.30 -7.81 6.03
C VAL A 82 -42.72 -6.61 5.17
N THR A 83 -42.86 -6.75 3.85
CA THR A 83 -43.34 -5.69 2.95
C THR A 83 -44.85 -5.66 2.80
N LYS A 84 -45.51 -6.81 2.99
CA LYS A 84 -46.99 -6.91 2.90
C LYS A 84 -47.74 -5.94 3.79
N PRO A 85 -47.37 -5.74 5.08
CA PRO A 85 -48.05 -4.75 5.96
C PRO A 85 -47.83 -3.30 5.49
N LEU A 86 -46.80 -3.05 4.69
CA LEU A 86 -46.45 -1.73 4.15
C LEU A 86 -47.15 -1.44 2.81
N GLY A 87 -47.93 -2.39 2.29
CA GLY A 87 -48.56 -2.27 0.97
C GLY A 87 -47.62 -2.35 -0.21
N ILE A 88 -46.40 -2.92 -0.01
CA ILE A 88 -45.39 -3.09 -1.05
C ILE A 88 -45.52 -4.50 -1.62
N GLU A 89 -45.84 -4.59 -2.93
CA GLU A 89 -45.93 -5.85 -3.67
C GLU A 89 -44.62 -6.12 -4.44
N LEU A 90 -43.94 -7.19 -4.09
CA LEU A 90 -42.61 -7.50 -4.63
C LEU A 90 -42.57 -8.32 -5.93
N GLY A 91 -43.69 -9.00 -6.28
CA GLY A 91 -43.68 -9.97 -7.36
C GLY A 91 -42.99 -11.29 -6.98
N ASP A 92 -42.33 -11.92 -7.93
CA ASP A 92 -41.56 -13.15 -7.74
C ASP A 92 -40.13 -12.89 -7.25
N GLU A 93 -39.44 -13.95 -6.87
CA GLU A 93 -38.01 -13.87 -6.50
C GLU A 93 -37.19 -13.30 -7.63
N ARG A 94 -36.31 -12.32 -7.33
CA ARG A 94 -35.46 -11.56 -8.28
C ARG A 94 -36.20 -10.62 -9.25
N ASP A 95 -37.51 -10.40 -9.06
CA ASP A 95 -38.25 -9.37 -9.77
C ASP A 95 -38.17 -8.00 -9.09
N TYR A 96 -37.43 -7.93 -8.00
CA TYR A 96 -37.18 -6.68 -7.29
C TYR A 96 -35.76 -6.60 -6.76
N GLY A 97 -35.29 -5.36 -6.62
CA GLY A 97 -34.04 -5.03 -5.94
C GLY A 97 -34.29 -4.47 -4.56
N VAL A 98 -33.37 -4.72 -3.65
CA VAL A 98 -33.38 -4.17 -2.29
C VAL A 98 -32.16 -3.28 -2.09
N GLY A 99 -32.41 -2.02 -1.72
CA GLY A 99 -31.34 -1.09 -1.29
C GLY A 99 -31.30 -1.00 0.23
N MET A 100 -30.08 -1.01 0.80
CA MET A 100 -29.82 -0.72 2.22
C MET A 100 -29.08 0.61 2.31
N PHE A 101 -29.60 1.55 3.10
CA PHE A 101 -29.11 2.92 3.17
C PHE A 101 -28.82 3.35 4.59
N PHE A 102 -27.72 4.09 4.76
CA PHE A 102 -27.39 4.84 5.96
C PHE A 102 -27.61 6.32 5.68
N PHE A 103 -28.73 6.85 6.17
CA PHE A 103 -29.06 8.27 6.07
C PHE A 103 -28.52 9.03 7.29
N PRO A 104 -28.26 10.36 7.13
CA PRO A 104 -27.89 11.19 8.28
C PRO A 104 -29.03 11.32 9.30
N ASN A 105 -28.68 11.59 10.57
CA ASN A 105 -29.63 11.85 11.65
C ASN A 105 -30.27 13.27 11.56
N ASP A 106 -30.57 13.72 10.37
CA ASP A 106 -31.22 14.98 10.04
C ASP A 106 -32.45 14.65 9.20
N GLU A 107 -33.62 14.87 9.76
CA GLU A 107 -34.89 14.51 9.13
C GLU A 107 -35.09 15.18 7.77
N PHE A 108 -34.72 16.46 7.65
CA PHE A 108 -34.86 17.20 6.39
C PHE A 108 -33.95 16.62 5.30
N LYS A 109 -32.67 16.39 5.63
CA LYS A 109 -31.70 15.78 4.70
C LYS A 109 -32.11 14.36 4.30
N THR A 110 -32.65 13.60 5.23
CA THR A 110 -33.16 12.25 4.98
C THR A 110 -34.34 12.26 4.02
N ILE A 111 -35.32 13.13 4.21
CA ILE A 111 -36.46 13.28 3.30
C ILE A 111 -36.00 13.71 1.91
N GLN A 112 -35.07 14.68 1.84
CA GLN A 112 -34.52 15.15 0.58
C GLN A 112 -33.77 14.03 -0.17
N ALA A 113 -32.93 13.26 0.51
CA ALA A 113 -32.18 12.16 -0.08
C ALA A 113 -33.10 11.03 -0.56
N LYS A 114 -34.13 10.67 0.22
CA LYS A 114 -35.15 9.69 -0.19
C LYS A 114 -35.88 10.12 -1.46
N LYS A 115 -36.34 11.39 -1.51
CA LYS A 115 -37.01 11.91 -2.71
C LYS A 115 -36.10 11.98 -3.92
N MET A 116 -34.80 12.29 -3.70
CA MET A 116 -33.80 12.28 -4.78
C MET A 116 -33.63 10.87 -5.35
N LEU A 117 -33.52 9.83 -4.50
CA LEU A 117 -33.41 8.45 -4.97
C LEU A 117 -34.64 8.02 -5.76
N GLU A 118 -35.84 8.33 -5.28
CA GLU A 118 -37.10 8.02 -6.00
C GLU A 118 -37.10 8.59 -7.41
N VAL A 119 -36.73 9.87 -7.55
CA VAL A 119 -36.66 10.54 -8.85
C VAL A 119 -35.59 9.94 -9.75
N ILE A 120 -34.43 9.56 -9.19
CA ILE A 120 -33.34 8.93 -9.94
C ILE A 120 -33.77 7.55 -10.44
N VAL A 121 -34.37 6.72 -9.57
CA VAL A 121 -34.87 5.39 -9.94
C VAL A 121 -35.87 5.48 -11.10
N GLU A 122 -36.81 6.41 -11.06
CA GLU A 122 -37.78 6.62 -12.13
C GLU A 122 -37.11 7.12 -13.42
N LYS A 123 -36.15 8.05 -13.35
CA LYS A 123 -35.38 8.55 -14.49
C LYS A 123 -34.53 7.49 -15.18
N GLU A 124 -34.02 6.55 -14.41
CA GLU A 124 -33.26 5.40 -14.95
C GLU A 124 -34.16 4.29 -15.50
N GLY A 125 -35.48 4.52 -15.57
CA GLY A 125 -36.45 3.60 -16.13
C GLY A 125 -36.84 2.44 -15.23
N LEU A 126 -36.69 2.63 -13.93
CA LEU A 126 -37.07 1.67 -12.90
C LEU A 126 -38.33 2.14 -12.16
N GLU A 127 -39.06 1.21 -11.52
CA GLU A 127 -40.26 1.54 -10.74
C GLU A 127 -39.93 1.43 -9.24
N PHE A 128 -40.13 2.54 -8.53
CA PHE A 128 -39.92 2.59 -7.09
C PHE A 128 -41.13 2.03 -6.35
N LEU A 129 -40.96 1.01 -5.48
CA LEU A 129 -42.07 0.34 -4.79
C LEU A 129 -42.34 0.88 -3.39
N GLY A 130 -41.32 1.32 -2.67
CA GLY A 130 -41.49 1.87 -1.34
C GLY A 130 -40.27 1.79 -0.43
N TRP A 131 -40.41 2.41 0.75
CA TRP A 131 -39.40 2.41 1.83
C TRP A 131 -39.85 1.53 3.00
N ARG A 132 -38.85 0.90 3.66
CA ARG A 132 -38.99 0.20 4.92
C ARG A 132 -37.93 0.69 5.90
N GLU A 133 -38.34 1.06 7.11
CA GLU A 133 -37.40 1.24 8.21
C GLU A 133 -36.92 -0.13 8.71
N VAL A 134 -35.63 -0.28 8.89
CA VAL A 134 -35.03 -1.53 9.39
C VAL A 134 -35.23 -1.58 10.91
N PRO A 135 -35.92 -2.62 11.46
CA PRO A 135 -36.06 -2.76 12.88
C PRO A 135 -34.72 -3.01 13.56
N THR A 136 -34.35 -2.12 14.49
CA THR A 136 -33.08 -2.15 15.21
C THR A 136 -33.25 -1.94 16.70
N GLU A 137 -32.27 -2.41 17.50
CA GLU A 137 -32.20 -2.26 18.96
C GLU A 137 -31.01 -1.37 19.38
N PRO A 138 -31.17 -0.04 19.34
CA PRO A 138 -30.08 0.90 19.64
C PRO A 138 -29.50 0.79 21.05
N ASP A 139 -30.30 0.28 22.00
CA ASP A 139 -29.89 0.09 23.42
C ASP A 139 -28.79 -0.97 23.59
N LYS A 140 -28.58 -1.80 22.59
CA LYS A 140 -27.47 -2.78 22.55
C LYS A 140 -26.11 -2.14 22.24
N LEU A 141 -26.11 -0.91 21.73
CA LEU A 141 -24.90 -0.20 21.33
C LEU A 141 -24.22 0.53 22.48
N SER A 142 -22.91 0.73 22.36
CA SER A 142 -22.21 1.71 23.18
C SER A 142 -22.72 3.13 22.92
N LYS A 143 -22.49 4.05 23.86
CA LYS A 143 -22.82 5.47 23.65
C LYS A 143 -22.15 6.04 22.39
N LYS A 144 -20.86 5.76 22.18
CA LYS A 144 -20.08 6.22 21.04
C LYS A 144 -20.67 5.74 19.71
N ALA A 145 -20.98 4.46 19.60
CA ALA A 145 -21.59 3.90 18.39
C ALA A 145 -23.01 4.44 18.13
N ARG A 146 -23.78 4.69 19.18
CA ARG A 146 -25.13 5.26 19.12
C ARG A 146 -25.12 6.73 18.70
N ASP A 147 -24.21 7.53 19.24
CA ASP A 147 -24.10 8.97 18.94
C ASP A 147 -23.80 9.23 17.45
N CYS A 148 -23.18 8.27 16.76
CA CYS A 148 -22.91 8.35 15.31
C CYS A 148 -23.72 7.35 14.46
N MET A 149 -24.75 6.72 15.04
CA MET A 149 -25.60 5.77 14.34
C MET A 149 -26.41 6.47 13.25
N PRO A 150 -26.40 5.96 12.00
CA PRO A 150 -27.24 6.49 10.93
C PRO A 150 -28.70 6.07 11.06
N CYS A 151 -29.58 6.77 10.35
CA CYS A 151 -30.94 6.29 10.11
C CYS A 151 -30.89 5.18 9.04
N ILE A 152 -31.31 3.96 9.39
CA ILE A 152 -31.14 2.76 8.56
C ILE A 152 -32.45 2.43 7.86
N MET A 153 -32.45 2.50 6.52
CA MET A 153 -33.64 2.28 5.72
C MET A 153 -33.38 1.30 4.57
N GLN A 154 -34.43 0.58 4.18
CA GLN A 154 -34.43 -0.22 2.96
C GLN A 154 -35.40 0.38 1.94
N CYS A 155 -35.02 0.31 0.65
CA CYS A 155 -35.93 0.60 -0.45
C CYS A 155 -36.12 -0.62 -1.34
N PHE A 156 -37.23 -0.65 -2.05
CA PHE A 156 -37.60 -1.72 -2.96
C PHE A 156 -37.86 -1.11 -4.34
N VAL A 157 -37.29 -1.74 -5.37
CA VAL A 157 -37.36 -1.30 -6.76
C VAL A 157 -37.75 -2.49 -7.63
N LYS A 158 -38.74 -2.33 -8.49
CA LYS A 158 -39.23 -3.38 -9.38
C LYS A 158 -38.34 -3.51 -10.61
N ARG A 159 -38.15 -4.74 -11.05
CA ARG A 159 -37.47 -5.07 -12.30
C ARG A 159 -38.37 -4.74 -13.50
N PRO A 160 -37.87 -4.02 -14.51
CA PRO A 160 -38.56 -3.87 -15.79
C PRO A 160 -38.72 -5.22 -16.50
N GLU A 161 -39.85 -5.41 -17.19
CA GLU A 161 -40.16 -6.69 -17.88
C GLU A 161 -39.16 -7.05 -18.97
N ASP A 162 -38.58 -6.04 -19.64
CA ASP A 162 -37.58 -6.17 -20.72
C ASP A 162 -36.14 -6.37 -20.21
N VAL A 163 -35.91 -6.38 -18.89
CA VAL A 163 -34.62 -6.59 -18.28
C VAL A 163 -34.54 -7.99 -17.67
N GLU A 164 -33.51 -8.75 -18.01
CA GLU A 164 -33.27 -10.09 -17.44
C GLU A 164 -33.05 -10.04 -15.91
N ARG A 165 -33.49 -11.11 -15.20
CA ARG A 165 -33.24 -11.30 -13.78
C ARG A 165 -31.75 -11.47 -13.51
N GLY A 166 -31.28 -11.07 -12.33
CA GLY A 166 -29.92 -11.23 -11.88
C GLY A 166 -29.01 -10.09 -12.34
N LEU A 167 -27.86 -10.39 -12.96
CA LEU A 167 -26.82 -9.41 -13.23
C LEU A 167 -27.27 -8.25 -14.13
N GLU A 168 -28.13 -8.46 -15.11
CA GLU A 168 -28.62 -7.39 -15.99
C GLU A 168 -29.50 -6.39 -15.21
N PHE A 169 -30.34 -6.88 -14.28
CA PHE A 169 -31.09 -6.01 -13.40
C PHE A 169 -30.19 -5.31 -12.36
N ASP A 170 -29.23 -6.04 -11.78
CA ASP A 170 -28.25 -5.43 -10.85
C ASP A 170 -27.44 -4.33 -11.51
N ARG A 171 -27.15 -4.43 -12.82
CA ARG A 171 -26.48 -3.38 -13.60
C ARG A 171 -27.32 -2.09 -13.65
N LYS A 172 -28.65 -2.22 -13.80
CA LYS A 172 -29.57 -1.08 -13.74
C LYS A 172 -29.59 -0.42 -12.35
N LEU A 173 -29.64 -1.24 -11.31
CA LEU A 173 -29.58 -0.76 -9.92
C LEU A 173 -28.22 -0.10 -9.61
N TYR A 174 -27.13 -0.64 -10.14
CA TYR A 174 -25.80 -0.06 -10.05
C TYR A 174 -25.73 1.34 -10.64
N VAL A 175 -26.25 1.53 -11.86
CA VAL A 175 -26.29 2.85 -12.50
C VAL A 175 -27.09 3.85 -11.65
N ALA A 176 -28.30 3.47 -11.22
CA ALA A 176 -29.16 4.33 -10.38
C ALA A 176 -28.44 4.69 -9.06
N ARG A 177 -27.77 3.76 -8.42
CA ARG A 177 -26.97 4.02 -7.22
C ARG A 177 -25.82 4.97 -7.49
N ARG A 178 -25.06 4.79 -8.58
CA ARG A 178 -23.92 5.67 -8.89
C ARG A 178 -24.38 7.10 -9.16
N VAL A 179 -25.48 7.28 -9.87
CA VAL A 179 -26.09 8.61 -10.08
C VAL A 179 -26.49 9.24 -8.75
N PHE A 180 -27.08 8.46 -7.85
CA PHE A 180 -27.44 8.93 -6.52
C PHE A 180 -26.23 9.34 -5.68
N GLU A 181 -25.19 8.49 -5.62
CA GLU A 181 -23.96 8.75 -4.85
C GLU A 181 -23.22 10.00 -5.34
N GLN A 182 -23.27 10.32 -6.64
CA GLN A 182 -22.70 11.55 -7.19
C GLN A 182 -23.54 12.81 -6.86
N SER A 183 -24.80 12.61 -6.54
CA SER A 183 -25.75 13.71 -6.29
C SER A 183 -25.95 13.98 -4.79
N ASN A 184 -25.46 13.11 -3.91
CA ASN A 184 -25.71 13.16 -2.47
C ASN A 184 -24.50 12.67 -1.66
N ASP A 185 -23.85 13.60 -0.95
CA ASP A 185 -22.66 13.33 -0.14
C ASP A 185 -22.97 12.90 1.30
N ASN A 186 -24.24 12.96 1.72
CA ASN A 186 -24.63 12.76 3.12
C ASN A 186 -25.22 11.36 3.39
N THR A 187 -25.38 10.53 2.37
CA THR A 187 -25.99 9.22 2.46
C THR A 187 -25.04 8.15 1.95
N TYR A 188 -24.83 7.10 2.74
CA TYR A 188 -24.05 5.95 2.31
C TYR A 188 -24.97 4.81 1.87
N VAL A 189 -24.74 4.31 0.64
CA VAL A 189 -25.48 3.14 0.13
C VAL A 189 -24.70 1.88 0.47
N VAL A 190 -25.20 1.14 1.43
CA VAL A 190 -24.55 -0.08 1.95
C VAL A 190 -24.56 -1.18 0.90
N SER A 191 -25.72 -1.44 0.29
CA SER A 191 -25.93 -2.38 -0.82
C SER A 191 -27.14 -1.96 -1.65
N PHE A 192 -27.16 -2.31 -2.94
CA PHE A 192 -28.31 -2.13 -3.82
C PHE A 192 -28.27 -3.18 -4.93
N SER A 193 -28.99 -4.28 -4.73
CA SER A 193 -28.91 -5.47 -5.60
C SER A 193 -30.24 -6.22 -5.61
N SER A 194 -30.45 -7.07 -6.62
CA SER A 194 -31.53 -8.04 -6.66
C SER A 194 -31.14 -9.41 -6.10
N ARG A 195 -29.86 -9.59 -5.72
CA ARG A 195 -29.32 -10.89 -5.29
C ARG A 195 -28.77 -10.88 -3.86
N THR A 196 -28.11 -9.80 -3.45
CA THR A 196 -27.42 -9.69 -2.17
C THR A 196 -27.84 -8.47 -1.36
N ILE A 197 -27.71 -8.59 -0.03
CA ILE A 197 -27.89 -7.49 0.91
C ILE A 197 -26.84 -7.55 2.01
N VAL A 198 -26.43 -6.40 2.52
CA VAL A 198 -25.42 -6.29 3.58
C VAL A 198 -26.02 -5.65 4.82
N TYR A 199 -25.83 -6.30 5.96
CA TYR A 199 -26.09 -5.76 7.31
C TYR A 199 -24.75 -5.54 8.00
N LYS A 200 -24.46 -4.31 8.41
CA LYS A 200 -23.17 -3.97 9.05
C LYS A 200 -23.27 -2.74 9.94
N GLY A 201 -22.26 -2.55 10.80
CA GLY A 201 -22.18 -1.36 11.65
C GLY A 201 -21.03 -1.42 12.64
N MET A 202 -20.91 -0.38 13.49
CA MET A 202 -19.91 -0.30 14.55
C MET A 202 -20.27 -1.17 15.75
N PHE A 203 -20.13 -2.48 15.60
CA PHE A 203 -20.53 -3.48 16.58
C PHE A 203 -19.34 -4.19 17.21
N LEU A 204 -19.51 -4.67 18.44
CA LEU A 204 -18.85 -5.89 18.89
C LEU A 204 -19.53 -7.10 18.21
N VAL A 205 -18.83 -8.22 18.13
CA VAL A 205 -19.28 -9.38 17.32
C VAL A 205 -20.67 -9.90 17.72
N GLU A 206 -20.98 -9.92 19.01
CA GLU A 206 -22.28 -10.36 19.53
C GLU A 206 -23.42 -9.35 19.30
N GLN A 207 -23.10 -8.08 19.05
CA GLN A 207 -24.10 -7.03 18.88
C GLN A 207 -24.79 -7.07 17.51
N LEU A 208 -24.15 -7.59 16.46
CA LEU A 208 -24.72 -7.63 15.11
C LEU A 208 -26.10 -8.31 15.10
N ARG A 209 -26.19 -9.50 15.66
CA ARG A 209 -27.44 -10.27 15.78
C ARG A 209 -28.45 -9.57 16.70
N GLN A 210 -27.96 -8.97 17.79
CA GLN A 210 -28.84 -8.33 18.80
C GLN A 210 -29.41 -7.00 18.28
N PHE A 211 -28.71 -6.33 17.40
CA PHE A 211 -29.10 -5.03 16.88
C PHE A 211 -30.07 -5.13 15.70
N PHE A 212 -29.79 -6.00 14.72
CA PHE A 212 -30.67 -6.18 13.56
C PHE A 212 -31.69 -7.28 13.81
N MET A 213 -32.93 -6.88 14.04
CA MET A 213 -34.06 -7.84 14.32
C MET A 213 -34.33 -8.75 13.12
N ASP A 214 -34.06 -8.28 11.89
CA ASP A 214 -34.24 -9.05 10.67
C ASP A 214 -33.43 -10.36 10.69
N LEU A 215 -32.22 -10.34 11.26
CA LEU A 215 -31.32 -11.50 11.32
C LEU A 215 -31.75 -12.58 12.29
N GLN A 216 -32.74 -12.28 13.17
CA GLN A 216 -33.32 -13.23 14.13
C GLN A 216 -34.57 -13.91 13.59
N ASP A 217 -35.11 -13.44 12.47
CA ASP A 217 -36.36 -13.98 11.91
C ASP A 217 -36.09 -15.33 11.21
N PRO A 218 -36.75 -16.44 11.62
CA PRO A 218 -36.50 -17.74 11.03
C PRO A 218 -36.92 -17.86 9.57
N ASP A 219 -37.69 -16.92 9.03
CA ASP A 219 -38.04 -16.84 7.62
C ASP A 219 -36.94 -16.17 6.79
N TYR A 220 -35.91 -15.62 7.45
CA TYR A 220 -34.72 -15.11 6.74
C TYR A 220 -33.82 -16.29 6.35
N GLU A 221 -33.92 -16.72 5.11
CA GLU A 221 -33.22 -17.88 4.54
C GLU A 221 -32.18 -17.43 3.54
N SER A 222 -31.00 -18.05 3.56
CA SER A 222 -29.92 -17.82 2.59
C SER A 222 -29.14 -19.11 2.34
N ALA A 223 -28.63 -19.30 1.12
CA ALA A 223 -27.66 -20.37 0.82
C ALA A 223 -26.22 -19.87 0.93
N ILE A 224 -26.03 -18.55 0.99
CA ILE A 224 -24.73 -17.89 1.04
C ILE A 224 -24.75 -16.88 2.19
N ALA A 225 -23.75 -16.98 3.06
CA ALA A 225 -23.51 -15.98 4.10
C ALA A 225 -22.01 -15.75 4.25
N THR A 226 -21.58 -14.51 4.12
CA THR A 226 -20.18 -14.11 4.40
C THR A 226 -20.13 -13.10 5.51
N VAL A 227 -19.21 -13.28 6.45
CA VAL A 227 -19.11 -12.47 7.68
C VAL A 227 -17.71 -11.90 7.87
N HIS A 228 -17.69 -10.79 8.59
CA HIS A 228 -16.45 -10.11 8.93
C HIS A 228 -16.51 -9.46 10.30
N SER A 229 -15.45 -9.63 11.09
CA SER A 229 -15.16 -8.83 12.28
C SER A 229 -13.90 -8.02 12.04
N ARG A 230 -14.00 -6.72 12.17
CA ARG A 230 -12.92 -5.79 11.84
C ARG A 230 -11.96 -5.60 13.01
N PHE A 231 -10.66 -5.59 12.68
CA PHE A 231 -9.60 -5.05 13.51
C PHE A 231 -8.96 -3.89 12.75
N SER A 232 -9.21 -2.67 13.18
CA SER A 232 -8.79 -1.46 12.48
C SER A 232 -7.41 -1.03 12.95
N THR A 233 -6.39 -1.13 12.08
CA THR A 233 -5.02 -0.70 12.38
C THR A 233 -4.70 0.69 11.82
N ASN A 234 -5.22 1.02 10.64
CA ASN A 234 -4.78 2.19 9.86
C ASN A 234 -5.87 3.22 9.59
N THR A 235 -7.13 2.91 9.85
CA THR A 235 -8.27 3.80 9.59
C THR A 235 -9.20 3.86 10.79
N ASN A 236 -9.75 5.04 11.06
CA ASN A 236 -10.74 5.20 12.13
C ASN A 236 -12.00 4.37 11.84
N PRO A 237 -12.53 3.62 12.81
CA PRO A 237 -13.80 2.91 12.68
C PRO A 237 -14.95 3.86 12.36
N SER A 238 -15.85 3.43 11.49
CA SER A 238 -17.12 4.11 11.23
C SER A 238 -18.16 3.10 10.74
N TRP A 239 -19.45 3.50 10.73
CA TRP A 239 -20.54 2.67 10.24
C TRP A 239 -20.31 2.23 8.79
N GLU A 240 -19.88 3.15 7.92
CA GLU A 240 -19.66 2.88 6.50
C GLU A 240 -18.45 1.98 6.26
N ARG A 241 -17.38 2.15 7.06
CA ARG A 241 -16.12 1.40 6.92
C ARG A 241 -16.17 -0.01 7.48
N SER A 242 -17.26 -0.40 8.12
CA SER A 242 -17.49 -1.78 8.52
C SER A 242 -17.62 -2.68 7.29
N HIS A 243 -17.20 -3.94 7.40
CA HIS A 243 -17.35 -4.95 6.37
C HIS A 243 -18.56 -5.86 6.66
N PRO A 244 -19.08 -6.59 5.66
CA PRO A 244 -18.68 -6.68 4.25
C PRO A 244 -18.89 -5.40 3.45
N ASN A 245 -18.13 -5.29 2.33
CA ASN A 245 -18.48 -4.40 1.23
C ASN A 245 -19.58 -5.06 0.37
N ARG A 246 -19.83 -4.56 -0.87
CA ARG A 246 -20.93 -5.08 -1.69
C ARG A 246 -20.64 -6.45 -2.30
N PHE A 247 -19.37 -6.71 -2.62
CA PHE A 247 -18.91 -7.96 -3.22
C PHE A 247 -17.91 -8.70 -2.33
N ILE A 248 -17.12 -7.99 -1.52
CA ILE A 248 -15.98 -8.58 -0.83
C ILE A 248 -16.05 -8.49 0.69
N VAL A 249 -15.41 -9.49 1.29
CA VAL A 249 -14.93 -9.53 2.67
C VAL A 249 -13.41 -9.61 2.60
N HIS A 250 -12.70 -8.72 3.27
CA HIS A 250 -11.25 -8.58 3.15
C HIS A 250 -10.58 -8.60 4.51
N ASN A 251 -9.64 -9.52 4.70
CA ASN A 251 -8.70 -9.52 5.83
C ASN A 251 -7.30 -9.24 5.30
N GLY A 252 -6.84 -8.01 5.49
CA GLY A 252 -5.52 -7.59 5.03
C GLY A 252 -5.45 -6.11 4.73
N GLU A 253 -4.55 -5.75 3.84
CA GLU A 253 -4.29 -4.39 3.39
C GLU A 253 -3.78 -4.39 1.95
N ILE A 254 -4.31 -3.52 1.13
CA ILE A 254 -3.78 -3.27 -0.22
C ILE A 254 -2.75 -2.15 -0.11
N ASN A 255 -1.48 -2.51 0.02
CA ASN A 255 -0.40 -1.56 0.26
C ASN A 255 -0.19 -0.59 -0.92
N THR A 256 -0.56 -1.00 -2.13
CA THR A 256 -0.42 -0.21 -3.36
C THR A 256 -1.65 0.63 -3.71
N ILE A 257 -2.62 0.74 -2.81
CA ILE A 257 -3.96 1.31 -3.07
C ILE A 257 -3.94 2.70 -3.72
N LEU A 258 -3.05 3.60 -3.32
CA LEU A 258 -2.97 4.94 -3.90
C LEU A 258 -2.61 4.91 -5.38
N GLY A 259 -1.64 4.06 -5.75
CA GLY A 259 -1.25 3.86 -7.14
C GLY A 259 -2.33 3.16 -7.96
N ASN A 260 -2.98 2.15 -7.40
CA ASN A 260 -4.09 1.45 -8.05
C ASN A 260 -5.28 2.39 -8.31
N SER A 261 -5.64 3.22 -7.33
CA SER A 261 -6.71 4.22 -7.45
C SER A 261 -6.40 5.26 -8.53
N ASP A 262 -5.18 5.81 -8.55
CA ASP A 262 -4.74 6.77 -9.56
C ASP A 262 -4.81 6.18 -10.97
N LYS A 263 -4.29 4.95 -11.15
CA LYS A 263 -4.32 4.26 -12.45
C LYS A 263 -5.73 3.91 -12.88
N MET A 264 -6.60 3.48 -11.95
CA MET A 264 -8.00 3.21 -12.27
C MET A 264 -8.72 4.48 -12.73
N SER A 265 -8.51 5.60 -12.05
CA SER A 265 -9.05 6.91 -12.46
C SER A 265 -8.54 7.35 -13.84
N ALA A 266 -7.25 7.13 -14.12
CA ALA A 266 -6.67 7.46 -15.42
C ALA A 266 -7.22 6.60 -16.56
N ARG A 267 -7.53 5.31 -16.30
CA ARG A 267 -8.11 4.37 -17.29
C ARG A 267 -9.52 4.73 -17.71
N GLU A 268 -10.26 5.49 -16.91
CA GLU A 268 -11.66 5.81 -17.20
C GLU A 268 -11.89 6.39 -18.59
N GLU A 269 -10.93 7.15 -19.15
CA GLU A 269 -11.02 7.69 -20.52
C GLU A 269 -10.77 6.67 -21.62
N ASN A 270 -9.96 5.63 -21.33
CA ASN A 270 -9.56 4.64 -22.32
C ASN A 270 -10.44 3.38 -22.31
N MET A 271 -11.42 3.33 -21.39
CA MET A 271 -12.31 2.18 -21.27
C MET A 271 -13.64 2.44 -21.95
N GLU A 272 -14.07 1.47 -22.73
CA GLU A 272 -15.42 1.40 -23.30
C GLU A 272 -16.07 0.09 -22.84
N SER A 273 -17.23 0.20 -22.20
CA SER A 273 -17.98 -0.97 -21.76
C SER A 273 -19.07 -1.36 -22.77
N PRO A 274 -18.99 -2.54 -23.39
CA PRO A 274 -20.04 -3.02 -24.27
C PRO A 274 -21.39 -3.18 -23.56
N LYS A 275 -21.38 -3.38 -22.24
CA LYS A 275 -22.59 -3.59 -21.44
C LYS A 275 -23.20 -2.28 -20.93
N LEU A 276 -22.37 -1.36 -20.41
CA LEU A 276 -22.85 -0.06 -19.90
C LEU A 276 -23.16 0.93 -21.02
N LYS A 277 -22.46 0.87 -22.16
CA LYS A 277 -22.71 1.76 -23.32
C LYS A 277 -22.82 3.24 -22.92
N LYS A 278 -23.94 3.89 -23.24
CA LYS A 278 -24.22 5.28 -22.90
C LYS A 278 -24.32 5.56 -21.39
N GLU A 279 -24.56 4.53 -20.58
CA GLU A 279 -24.63 4.67 -19.11
C GLU A 279 -23.24 4.74 -18.47
N PHE A 280 -22.17 4.45 -19.22
CA PHE A 280 -20.79 4.40 -18.74
C PHE A 280 -20.37 5.70 -17.99
N GLN A 281 -20.67 6.85 -18.56
CA GLN A 281 -20.34 8.14 -17.97
C GLN A 281 -21.08 8.41 -16.64
N LYS A 282 -22.24 7.80 -16.42
CA LYS A 282 -23.03 7.95 -15.20
C LYS A 282 -22.43 7.22 -13.99
N VAL A 283 -21.55 6.25 -14.22
CA VAL A 283 -20.95 5.45 -13.15
C VAL A 283 -19.57 5.95 -12.70
N LEU A 284 -19.01 6.94 -13.39
CA LEU A 284 -17.72 7.53 -13.06
C LEU A 284 -17.85 8.63 -11.98
N PRO A 285 -16.82 8.82 -11.13
CA PRO A 285 -15.58 8.06 -11.05
C PRO A 285 -15.82 6.65 -10.49
N VAL A 286 -15.01 5.68 -10.91
CA VAL A 286 -15.11 4.28 -10.42
C VAL A 286 -14.83 4.21 -8.92
N ILE A 287 -13.75 4.84 -8.49
CA ILE A 287 -13.24 4.77 -7.12
C ILE A 287 -13.80 5.89 -6.25
N ASN A 288 -14.31 5.53 -5.08
CA ASN A 288 -14.58 6.48 -4.00
C ASN A 288 -13.30 6.65 -3.15
N ALA A 289 -12.58 7.74 -3.38
CA ALA A 289 -11.31 8.04 -2.70
C ALA A 289 -11.43 8.27 -1.18
N ALA A 290 -12.64 8.49 -0.66
CA ALA A 290 -12.90 8.61 0.78
C ALA A 290 -13.08 7.24 1.48
N GLY A 291 -13.18 6.16 0.70
CA GLY A 291 -13.32 4.79 1.19
C GLY A 291 -12.03 4.24 1.81
N SER A 292 -12.12 3.05 2.42
CA SER A 292 -10.95 2.25 2.78
C SER A 292 -10.33 1.60 1.54
N ASP A 293 -9.12 1.05 1.67
CA ASP A 293 -8.46 0.25 0.63
C ASP A 293 -9.36 -0.87 0.09
N SER A 294 -9.99 -1.62 0.99
CA SER A 294 -10.94 -2.66 0.63
C SER A 294 -12.21 -2.14 -0.02
N ALA A 295 -12.70 -0.95 0.35
CA ALA A 295 -13.84 -0.34 -0.32
C ALA A 295 -13.49 0.11 -1.75
N MET A 296 -12.27 0.62 -1.95
CA MET A 296 -11.77 0.97 -3.27
C MET A 296 -11.58 -0.26 -4.16
N LEU A 297 -11.06 -1.37 -3.59
CA LEU A 297 -10.98 -2.66 -4.27
C LEU A 297 -12.36 -3.17 -4.68
N ASP A 298 -13.33 -3.10 -3.77
CA ASP A 298 -14.74 -3.47 -4.02
C ASP A 298 -15.36 -2.62 -5.13
N ASN A 299 -15.11 -1.31 -5.13
CA ASN A 299 -15.59 -0.41 -6.20
C ASN A 299 -15.06 -0.82 -7.58
N ALA A 300 -13.75 -1.11 -7.68
CA ALA A 300 -13.14 -1.54 -8.93
C ALA A 300 -13.67 -2.90 -9.37
N LEU A 301 -13.80 -3.86 -8.46
CA LEU A 301 -14.33 -5.19 -8.74
C LEU A 301 -15.79 -5.11 -9.22
N GLU A 302 -16.63 -4.39 -8.50
CA GLU A 302 -18.03 -4.16 -8.87
C GLU A 302 -18.14 -3.53 -10.26
N PHE A 303 -17.34 -2.49 -10.54
CA PHE A 303 -17.31 -1.84 -11.84
C PHE A 303 -16.94 -2.80 -12.97
N LEU A 304 -15.92 -3.64 -12.81
CA LEU A 304 -15.50 -4.62 -13.79
C LEU A 304 -16.62 -5.63 -14.09
N VAL A 305 -17.28 -6.12 -13.03
CA VAL A 305 -18.40 -7.08 -13.15
C VAL A 305 -19.60 -6.41 -13.84
N MET A 306 -19.97 -5.21 -13.42
CA MET A 306 -21.10 -4.47 -14.04
C MET A 306 -20.79 -4.05 -15.48
N SER A 307 -19.52 -3.92 -15.83
CA SER A 307 -19.08 -3.69 -17.21
C SER A 307 -19.07 -4.95 -18.09
N GLY A 308 -19.35 -6.12 -17.53
CA GLY A 308 -19.53 -7.38 -18.26
C GLY A 308 -18.42 -8.41 -18.07
N MET A 309 -17.44 -8.16 -17.20
CA MET A 309 -16.42 -9.16 -16.87
C MET A 309 -16.98 -10.18 -15.88
N GLU A 310 -16.64 -11.45 -16.05
CA GLU A 310 -17.02 -12.48 -15.07
C GLU A 310 -16.32 -12.23 -13.74
N LEU A 311 -17.04 -12.40 -12.63
CA LEU A 311 -16.53 -12.12 -11.28
C LEU A 311 -15.20 -12.85 -10.97
N PRO A 312 -15.03 -14.16 -11.23
CA PRO A 312 -13.76 -14.84 -10.99
C PRO A 312 -12.63 -14.28 -11.85
N LEU A 313 -12.89 -13.92 -13.11
CA LEU A 313 -11.91 -13.32 -14.00
C LEU A 313 -11.44 -11.95 -13.48
N ALA A 314 -12.38 -11.11 -13.07
CA ALA A 314 -12.05 -9.80 -12.49
C ALA A 314 -11.14 -9.93 -11.26
N VAL A 315 -11.43 -10.88 -10.35
CA VAL A 315 -10.58 -11.16 -9.18
C VAL A 315 -9.20 -11.68 -9.61
N MET A 316 -9.12 -12.58 -10.60
CA MET A 316 -7.84 -13.11 -11.10
C MET A 316 -6.95 -12.04 -11.73
N ILE A 317 -7.53 -11.03 -12.36
CA ILE A 317 -6.79 -9.93 -12.98
C ILE A 317 -6.31 -8.93 -11.93
N MET A 318 -7.14 -8.60 -10.97
CA MET A 318 -6.80 -7.66 -9.90
C MET A 318 -5.79 -8.25 -8.90
N ILE A 319 -5.90 -9.56 -8.62
CA ILE A 319 -5.05 -10.28 -7.67
C ILE A 319 -4.49 -11.53 -8.34
N PRO A 320 -3.60 -11.35 -9.33
CA PRO A 320 -3.05 -12.47 -10.07
C PRO A 320 -2.10 -13.31 -9.22
N GLU A 321 -2.11 -14.63 -9.43
CA GLU A 321 -1.08 -15.49 -8.84
C GLU A 321 0.32 -15.16 -9.39
N PRO A 322 1.40 -15.53 -8.67
CA PRO A 322 2.76 -15.42 -9.20
C PRO A 322 2.91 -16.32 -10.42
N TRP A 323 3.06 -15.74 -11.60
CA TRP A 323 3.12 -16.49 -12.85
C TRP A 323 4.50 -16.42 -13.53
N ALA A 324 5.17 -15.27 -13.43
CA ALA A 324 6.40 -15.03 -14.20
C ALA A 324 7.52 -16.03 -13.90
N ASN A 325 7.78 -16.26 -12.61
CA ASN A 325 8.84 -17.16 -12.13
C ASN A 325 8.32 -18.58 -11.82
N ASN A 326 7.08 -18.89 -12.13
CA ASN A 326 6.49 -20.20 -11.85
C ASN A 326 6.90 -21.22 -12.94
N SER A 327 7.79 -22.15 -12.60
CA SER A 327 8.29 -23.18 -13.51
C SER A 327 7.27 -24.29 -13.84
N ILE A 328 6.25 -24.45 -12.98
CA ILE A 328 5.24 -25.52 -13.12
C ILE A 328 4.05 -25.06 -13.97
N MET A 329 3.81 -23.77 -14.04
CA MET A 329 2.68 -23.20 -14.76
C MET A 329 2.81 -23.40 -16.27
N THR A 330 1.72 -23.81 -16.94
CA THR A 330 1.68 -23.97 -18.41
C THR A 330 1.89 -22.64 -19.12
N GLN A 331 2.46 -22.67 -20.33
CA GLN A 331 2.72 -21.45 -21.10
C GLN A 331 1.41 -20.70 -21.41
N LYS A 332 0.32 -21.39 -21.74
CA LYS A 332 -0.99 -20.78 -21.98
C LYS A 332 -1.48 -19.94 -20.79
N LYS A 333 -1.35 -20.46 -19.54
CA LYS A 333 -1.70 -19.70 -18.34
C LYS A 333 -0.79 -18.49 -18.15
N LYS A 334 0.52 -18.62 -18.44
CA LYS A 334 1.46 -17.49 -18.40
C LYS A 334 1.09 -16.41 -19.42
N ASP A 335 0.74 -16.81 -20.65
CA ASP A 335 0.34 -15.89 -21.71
C ASP A 335 -0.95 -15.15 -21.35
N PHE A 336 -1.92 -15.83 -20.76
CA PHE A 336 -3.12 -15.22 -20.23
C PHE A 336 -2.81 -14.14 -19.19
N TYR A 337 -2.02 -14.46 -18.18
CA TYR A 337 -1.65 -13.47 -17.14
C TYR A 337 -0.79 -12.35 -17.71
N GLN A 338 0.12 -12.64 -18.63
CA GLN A 338 0.95 -11.64 -19.27
C GLN A 338 0.12 -10.65 -20.10
N TYR A 339 -0.88 -11.16 -20.84
CA TYR A 339 -1.80 -10.33 -21.60
C TYR A 339 -2.51 -9.31 -20.70
N TYR A 340 -3.11 -9.74 -19.59
CA TYR A 340 -3.81 -8.84 -18.68
C TYR A 340 -2.85 -7.94 -17.87
N ALA A 341 -1.65 -8.39 -17.58
CA ALA A 341 -0.63 -7.59 -16.89
C ALA A 341 -0.19 -6.35 -17.71
N THR A 342 -0.43 -6.33 -19.03
CA THR A 342 -0.20 -5.13 -19.86
C THR A 342 -1.22 -4.03 -19.63
N MET A 343 -2.38 -4.35 -19.06
CA MET A 343 -3.51 -3.43 -18.88
C MET A 343 -3.85 -3.15 -17.41
N MET A 344 -3.53 -4.08 -16.52
CA MET A 344 -3.83 -3.95 -15.08
C MET A 344 -2.62 -4.38 -14.25
N GLU A 345 -2.16 -3.50 -13.40
CA GLU A 345 -1.21 -3.82 -12.35
C GLU A 345 -1.89 -4.64 -11.24
N PRO A 346 -1.16 -5.53 -10.55
CA PRO A 346 -1.70 -6.20 -9.38
C PRO A 346 -2.09 -5.21 -8.27
N TRP A 347 -3.21 -5.48 -7.60
CA TRP A 347 -3.57 -4.83 -6.35
C TRP A 347 -2.86 -5.59 -5.24
N ASP A 348 -1.74 -5.08 -4.76
CA ASP A 348 -0.74 -5.83 -4.02
C ASP A 348 -0.71 -5.46 -2.54
N GLY A 349 -0.58 -6.49 -1.71
CA GLY A 349 -0.54 -6.43 -0.26
C GLY A 349 -0.99 -7.75 0.35
N PRO A 350 -0.77 -7.98 1.65
CA PRO A 350 -1.21 -9.20 2.32
C PRO A 350 -2.74 -9.23 2.42
N ALA A 351 -3.38 -10.22 1.79
CA ALA A 351 -4.84 -10.29 1.72
C ALA A 351 -5.39 -11.71 1.76
N SER A 352 -6.51 -11.87 2.45
CA SER A 352 -7.44 -12.99 2.29
C SER A 352 -8.80 -12.39 1.94
N ILE A 353 -9.30 -12.72 0.75
CA ILE A 353 -10.51 -12.13 0.20
C ILE A 353 -11.53 -13.23 -0.04
N VAL A 354 -12.74 -13.03 0.49
CA VAL A 354 -13.93 -13.79 0.11
C VAL A 354 -14.82 -12.86 -0.69
N PHE A 355 -15.33 -13.32 -1.80
CA PHE A 355 -16.17 -12.52 -2.70
C PHE A 355 -17.43 -13.28 -3.09
N SER A 356 -18.51 -12.53 -3.34
CA SER A 356 -19.78 -13.11 -3.79
C SER A 356 -20.60 -12.09 -4.56
N ASP A 357 -21.34 -12.56 -5.55
CA ASP A 357 -22.38 -11.80 -6.25
C ASP A 357 -23.80 -12.33 -5.95
N GLY A 358 -23.91 -13.27 -5.01
CA GLY A 358 -25.18 -13.90 -4.62
C GLY A 358 -25.49 -15.20 -5.36
N ASP A 359 -24.74 -15.55 -6.40
CA ASP A 359 -24.82 -16.84 -7.12
C ASP A 359 -23.50 -17.61 -6.98
N LEU A 360 -22.38 -16.89 -7.07
CA LEU A 360 -21.03 -17.39 -6.88
C LEU A 360 -20.50 -16.97 -5.52
N VAL A 361 -19.72 -17.84 -4.91
CA VAL A 361 -18.87 -17.51 -3.74
C VAL A 361 -17.46 -17.98 -4.03
N GLY A 362 -16.51 -17.08 -3.93
CA GLY A 362 -15.10 -17.43 -4.11
C GLY A 362 -14.25 -16.94 -2.96
N ALA A 363 -13.08 -17.54 -2.83
CA ALA A 363 -12.06 -17.11 -1.90
C ALA A 363 -10.67 -17.22 -2.53
N VAL A 364 -9.84 -16.21 -2.27
CA VAL A 364 -8.48 -16.13 -2.80
C VAL A 364 -7.55 -15.49 -1.76
N LEU A 365 -6.31 -15.93 -1.74
CA LEU A 365 -5.22 -15.24 -1.03
C LEU A 365 -4.44 -14.35 -1.99
N ASP A 366 -3.75 -13.37 -1.41
CA ASP A 366 -2.75 -12.59 -2.14
C ASP A 366 -1.64 -13.48 -2.74
N ARG A 367 -0.83 -12.89 -3.60
CA ARG A 367 0.30 -13.56 -4.27
C ARG A 367 1.27 -14.26 -3.32
N ASN A 368 1.45 -13.70 -2.11
CA ASN A 368 2.38 -14.20 -1.10
C ASN A 368 1.74 -15.25 -0.18
N GLY A 369 0.42 -15.24 -0.06
CA GLY A 369 -0.35 -16.15 0.80
C GLY A 369 -0.04 -15.99 2.29
N LEU A 370 0.10 -14.76 2.76
CA LEU A 370 0.50 -14.45 4.14
C LEU A 370 -0.65 -14.63 5.13
N ARG A 371 -1.90 -14.42 4.71
CA ARG A 371 -3.08 -14.54 5.58
C ARG A 371 -3.58 -15.97 5.67
N PRO A 372 -3.94 -16.46 6.87
CA PRO A 372 -4.50 -17.80 7.02
C PRO A 372 -5.95 -17.84 6.52
N SER A 373 -6.33 -18.94 5.88
CA SER A 373 -7.70 -19.27 5.53
C SER A 373 -7.87 -20.78 5.43
N ARG A 374 -8.87 -21.30 6.11
CA ARG A 374 -9.17 -22.74 6.23
C ARG A 374 -10.59 -23.00 5.77
N TYR A 375 -10.83 -24.17 5.19
CA TYR A 375 -12.19 -24.56 4.83
C TYR A 375 -12.45 -26.03 5.05
N TYR A 376 -13.73 -26.34 5.27
CA TYR A 376 -14.31 -27.67 5.35
C TYR A 376 -15.39 -27.81 4.29
N VAL A 377 -15.54 -29.03 3.76
CA VAL A 377 -16.71 -29.45 2.99
C VAL A 377 -17.35 -30.61 3.73
N THR A 378 -18.66 -30.56 3.90
CA THR A 378 -19.43 -31.59 4.62
C THR A 378 -20.25 -32.46 3.65
N ASP A 379 -20.67 -33.63 4.13
CA ASP A 379 -21.48 -34.60 3.37
C ASP A 379 -22.93 -34.14 3.10
N ASP A 380 -23.37 -33.11 3.80
CA ASP A 380 -24.66 -32.41 3.62
C ASP A 380 -24.53 -31.15 2.76
N ASP A 381 -23.48 -31.10 1.91
CA ASP A 381 -23.23 -30.07 0.90
C ASP A 381 -22.94 -28.66 1.44
N TYR A 382 -22.40 -28.51 2.66
CA TYR A 382 -21.95 -27.23 3.16
C TYR A 382 -20.44 -27.04 2.94
N LEU A 383 -20.07 -25.83 2.53
CA LEU A 383 -18.71 -25.32 2.59
C LEU A 383 -18.64 -24.27 3.70
N ILE A 384 -17.71 -24.46 4.66
CA ILE A 384 -17.45 -23.55 5.76
C ILE A 384 -16.00 -23.09 5.64
N LEU A 385 -15.80 -21.79 5.46
CA LEU A 385 -14.50 -21.15 5.35
C LEU A 385 -14.32 -20.14 6.48
N SER A 386 -13.13 -20.08 7.06
CA SER A 386 -12.80 -19.07 8.08
C SER A 386 -11.29 -18.82 8.19
N SER A 387 -10.94 -17.71 8.82
CA SER A 387 -9.55 -17.36 9.20
C SER A 387 -8.90 -18.43 10.08
N GLU A 388 -9.71 -19.13 10.88
CA GLU A 388 -9.27 -20.16 11.83
C GLU A 388 -10.09 -21.44 11.72
N VAL A 389 -9.57 -22.52 12.26
CA VAL A 389 -10.30 -23.79 12.42
C VAL A 389 -11.11 -23.76 13.73
N GLY A 390 -12.16 -24.57 13.80
CA GLY A 390 -12.93 -24.72 15.02
C GLY A 390 -13.95 -23.60 15.31
N VAL A 391 -14.22 -22.75 14.32
CA VAL A 391 -15.19 -21.65 14.43
C VAL A 391 -16.66 -22.13 14.52
N LEU A 392 -16.93 -23.36 14.09
CA LEU A 392 -18.19 -24.08 14.29
C LEU A 392 -17.91 -25.48 14.81
N GLU A 393 -18.80 -25.96 15.68
CA GLU A 393 -18.80 -27.36 16.09
C GLU A 393 -19.43 -28.19 14.97
N ILE A 394 -18.58 -28.92 14.24
CA ILE A 394 -19.00 -29.81 13.15
C ILE A 394 -18.62 -31.24 13.55
N ASP A 395 -19.55 -32.18 13.41
CA ASP A 395 -19.27 -33.58 13.62
C ASP A 395 -18.16 -34.02 12.66
N PRO A 396 -17.01 -34.50 13.14
CA PRO A 396 -15.90 -34.90 12.28
C PRO A 396 -16.27 -35.96 11.23
N THR A 397 -17.32 -36.77 11.50
CA THR A 397 -17.80 -37.81 10.57
C THR A 397 -18.48 -37.24 9.34
N LYS A 398 -19.02 -36.01 9.43
CA LYS A 398 -19.64 -35.30 8.31
C LYS A 398 -18.64 -34.61 7.38
N ILE A 399 -17.38 -34.43 7.80
CA ILE A 399 -16.41 -33.67 7.06
C ILE A 399 -15.77 -34.57 5.98
N VAL A 400 -16.08 -34.30 4.70
CA VAL A 400 -15.53 -35.02 3.56
C VAL A 400 -14.23 -34.41 3.07
N LYS A 401 -13.99 -33.09 3.30
CA LYS A 401 -12.74 -32.42 2.91
C LYS A 401 -12.34 -31.36 3.94
N LYS A 402 -11.05 -31.37 4.30
CA LYS A 402 -10.39 -30.32 5.10
C LYS A 402 -9.20 -29.80 4.31
N ASP A 403 -9.12 -28.50 4.10
CA ASP A 403 -7.96 -27.93 3.38
C ASP A 403 -7.76 -26.46 3.81
N ARG A 404 -6.70 -25.88 3.29
CA ARG A 404 -6.40 -24.44 3.40
C ARG A 404 -6.41 -23.81 2.03
N LEU A 405 -6.70 -22.53 1.94
CA LEU A 405 -6.38 -21.76 0.75
C LEU A 405 -4.86 -21.72 0.57
N ARG A 406 -4.43 -21.81 -0.66
CA ARG A 406 -3.02 -21.72 -1.04
C ARG A 406 -2.78 -20.43 -1.80
N PRO A 407 -1.56 -19.86 -1.74
CA PRO A 407 -1.23 -18.66 -2.50
C PRO A 407 -1.60 -18.83 -3.98
N GLY A 408 -2.28 -17.83 -4.53
CA GLY A 408 -2.67 -17.82 -5.92
C GLY A 408 -3.72 -18.84 -6.35
N LYS A 409 -4.25 -19.67 -5.47
CA LYS A 409 -5.34 -20.62 -5.78
C LYS A 409 -6.68 -20.04 -5.39
N MET A 410 -7.68 -20.21 -6.25
CA MET A 410 -9.05 -19.76 -6.04
C MET A 410 -9.93 -20.95 -5.61
N LEU A 411 -10.64 -20.80 -4.51
CA LEU A 411 -11.75 -21.65 -4.15
C LEU A 411 -13.02 -21.01 -4.72
N LEU A 412 -13.80 -21.70 -5.52
CA LEU A 412 -15.01 -21.16 -6.13
C LEU A 412 -16.16 -22.15 -6.01
N VAL A 413 -17.31 -21.67 -5.52
CA VAL A 413 -18.57 -22.39 -5.46
C VAL A 413 -19.58 -21.70 -6.35
N ASP A 414 -20.19 -22.46 -7.24
CA ASP A 414 -21.36 -22.05 -8.03
C ASP A 414 -22.61 -22.70 -7.43
N THR A 415 -23.40 -21.91 -6.74
CA THR A 415 -24.62 -22.39 -6.05
C THR A 415 -25.77 -22.65 -7.00
N VAL A 416 -25.73 -22.08 -8.22
CA VAL A 416 -26.72 -22.33 -9.28
C VAL A 416 -26.43 -23.67 -9.95
N ALA A 417 -25.17 -23.93 -10.31
CA ALA A 417 -24.70 -25.20 -10.84
C ALA A 417 -24.60 -26.31 -9.77
N GLY A 418 -24.62 -25.93 -8.49
CA GLY A 418 -24.56 -26.85 -7.36
C GLY A 418 -23.23 -27.59 -7.20
N LYS A 419 -22.10 -26.93 -7.51
CA LYS A 419 -20.75 -27.55 -7.48
C LYS A 419 -19.64 -26.58 -7.03
N ILE A 420 -18.55 -27.18 -6.53
CA ILE A 420 -17.26 -26.51 -6.37
C ILE A 420 -16.53 -26.60 -7.71
N ILE A 421 -16.04 -25.48 -8.20
CA ILE A 421 -15.26 -25.39 -9.43
C ILE A 421 -13.77 -25.50 -9.06
N ASP A 422 -13.06 -26.41 -9.71
CA ASP A 422 -11.63 -26.59 -9.51
C ASP A 422 -10.83 -25.40 -10.06
N ASP A 423 -9.78 -24.98 -9.35
CA ASP A 423 -8.94 -23.84 -9.72
C ASP A 423 -8.26 -24.02 -11.09
N ASP A 424 -7.75 -25.23 -11.35
CA ASP A 424 -7.06 -25.50 -12.61
C ASP A 424 -8.06 -25.53 -13.78
N GLU A 425 -9.25 -26.16 -13.60
CA GLU A 425 -10.35 -26.13 -14.59
C GLU A 425 -10.76 -24.69 -14.92
N LEU A 426 -10.95 -23.85 -13.90
CA LEU A 426 -11.34 -22.45 -14.06
C LEU A 426 -10.29 -21.65 -14.85
N LYS A 427 -9.04 -21.77 -14.46
CA LYS A 427 -7.93 -21.03 -15.07
C LYS A 427 -7.60 -21.51 -16.48
N GLU A 428 -7.71 -22.80 -16.75
CA GLU A 428 -7.58 -23.34 -18.09
C GLU A 428 -8.67 -22.84 -19.02
N ARG A 429 -9.93 -22.81 -18.56
CA ARG A 429 -11.05 -22.23 -19.31
C ARG A 429 -10.76 -20.79 -19.75
N TYR A 430 -10.23 -19.95 -18.86
CA TYR A 430 -9.89 -18.57 -19.19
C TYR A 430 -8.65 -18.47 -20.09
N ALA A 431 -7.65 -19.30 -19.86
CA ALA A 431 -6.43 -19.33 -20.68
C ALA A 431 -6.67 -19.83 -22.10
N ASP A 432 -7.68 -20.67 -22.30
CA ASP A 432 -8.08 -21.21 -23.61
C ASP A 432 -9.12 -20.34 -24.35
N LYS A 433 -9.63 -19.27 -23.70
CA LYS A 433 -10.68 -18.41 -24.26
C LYS A 433 -10.23 -17.67 -25.52
N GLN A 434 -8.96 -17.26 -25.56
CA GLN A 434 -8.34 -16.50 -26.64
C GLN A 434 -6.92 -17.01 -26.90
N PRO A 435 -6.36 -16.80 -28.09
CA PRO A 435 -4.98 -17.16 -28.41
C PRO A 435 -3.99 -16.10 -27.89
N TYR A 436 -3.93 -15.92 -26.58
CA TYR A 436 -3.13 -14.85 -25.95
C TYR A 436 -1.65 -14.92 -26.33
N GLY A 437 -1.07 -16.13 -26.45
CA GLY A 437 0.32 -16.32 -26.87
C GLY A 437 0.59 -15.77 -28.26
N GLU A 438 -0.30 -16.04 -29.24
CA GLU A 438 -0.18 -15.50 -30.60
C GLU A 438 -0.33 -13.97 -30.62
N TRP A 439 -1.20 -13.41 -29.79
CA TRP A 439 -1.37 -11.97 -29.66
C TRP A 439 -0.11 -11.31 -29.09
N ILE A 440 0.45 -11.89 -28.02
CA ILE A 440 1.70 -11.41 -27.41
C ILE A 440 2.85 -11.48 -28.41
N ASP A 441 3.03 -12.60 -29.09
CA ASP A 441 4.11 -12.77 -30.07
C ASP A 441 4.01 -11.76 -31.23
N ARG A 442 2.79 -11.38 -31.60
CA ARG A 442 2.54 -10.45 -32.71
C ARG A 442 2.71 -8.98 -32.34
N TYR A 443 2.27 -8.58 -31.14
CA TYR A 443 2.11 -7.17 -30.79
C TYR A 443 3.09 -6.68 -29.73
N MET A 444 3.55 -7.55 -28.83
CA MET A 444 4.49 -7.16 -27.78
C MET A 444 5.91 -7.09 -28.29
N VAL A 445 6.58 -5.99 -28.01
CA VAL A 445 8.00 -5.80 -28.34
C VAL A 445 8.84 -6.00 -27.11
N ASN A 446 9.91 -6.81 -27.20
CA ASN A 446 10.86 -6.96 -26.10
C ASN A 446 12.05 -6.03 -26.32
N LEU A 447 12.45 -5.28 -25.31
CA LEU A 447 13.60 -4.37 -25.38
C LEU A 447 14.91 -5.08 -25.77
N LYS A 448 15.11 -6.30 -25.28
CA LYS A 448 16.30 -7.13 -25.58
C LYS A 448 16.43 -7.45 -27.08
N ASP A 449 15.31 -7.56 -27.79
CA ASP A 449 15.28 -7.97 -29.20
C ASP A 449 15.44 -6.77 -30.16
N LEU A 450 15.39 -5.55 -29.64
CA LEU A 450 15.62 -4.34 -30.42
C LEU A 450 17.09 -4.22 -30.82
N LYS A 451 17.32 -3.82 -32.07
CA LYS A 451 18.67 -3.56 -32.59
C LYS A 451 19.27 -2.33 -31.92
N ILE A 452 20.57 -2.42 -31.64
CA ILE A 452 21.34 -1.28 -31.14
C ILE A 452 21.49 -0.27 -32.30
N PRO A 453 21.05 0.99 -32.10
CA PRO A 453 21.21 2.03 -33.11
C PRO A 453 22.70 2.35 -33.38
N ASN A 454 23.03 2.67 -34.62
CA ASN A 454 24.39 3.14 -34.96
C ASN A 454 24.54 4.61 -34.57
N GLN A 455 24.50 4.88 -33.28
CA GLN A 455 24.67 6.20 -32.67
C GLN A 455 25.68 6.10 -31.52
N ARG A 456 26.50 7.14 -31.33
CA ARG A 456 27.39 7.19 -30.18
C ARG A 456 26.66 7.75 -28.96
N VAL A 457 26.89 7.15 -27.81
CA VAL A 457 26.51 7.73 -26.52
C VAL A 457 27.36 8.98 -26.32
N PRO A 458 26.79 10.12 -25.92
CA PRO A 458 27.58 11.30 -25.57
C PRO A 458 28.61 10.97 -24.47
N GLU A 459 29.88 11.27 -24.73
CA GLU A 459 30.95 11.12 -23.74
C GLU A 459 31.30 12.50 -23.18
N TYR A 460 31.55 12.55 -21.87
CA TYR A 460 31.98 13.79 -21.21
C TYR A 460 33.47 13.78 -20.96
N THR A 461 34.09 14.95 -21.12
CA THR A 461 35.43 15.17 -20.60
C THR A 461 35.45 15.06 -19.08
N LYS A 462 36.63 14.95 -18.49
CA LYS A 462 36.78 14.89 -17.05
C LYS A 462 36.20 16.14 -16.37
N GLU A 463 36.49 17.30 -16.92
CA GLU A 463 36.01 18.59 -16.41
C GLU A 463 34.49 18.75 -16.54
N GLU A 464 33.92 18.39 -17.69
CA GLU A 464 32.45 18.41 -17.89
C GLU A 464 31.76 17.48 -16.91
N ARG A 465 32.25 16.26 -16.75
CA ARG A 465 31.71 15.29 -15.80
C ARG A 465 31.71 15.82 -14.36
N GLN A 466 32.86 16.38 -13.94
CA GLN A 466 32.97 16.92 -12.57
C GLN A 466 32.03 18.11 -12.33
N ARG A 467 31.89 19.01 -13.33
CA ARG A 467 30.90 20.09 -13.25
C ARG A 467 29.46 19.56 -13.15
N MET A 468 29.12 18.59 -13.99
CA MET A 468 27.79 17.97 -13.92
C MET A 468 27.56 17.25 -12.57
N GLN A 469 28.54 16.51 -12.07
CA GLN A 469 28.46 15.88 -10.76
C GLN A 469 28.17 16.91 -9.66
N ARG A 470 28.87 18.07 -9.68
CA ARG A 470 28.59 19.17 -8.73
C ARG A 470 27.20 19.76 -8.92
N ALA A 471 26.80 20.03 -10.16
CA ALA A 471 25.47 20.58 -10.47
C ALA A 471 24.32 19.68 -10.00
N PHE A 472 24.49 18.35 -10.04
CA PHE A 472 23.56 17.36 -9.55
C PHE A 472 23.80 16.94 -8.08
N GLY A 473 24.64 17.69 -7.34
CA GLY A 473 24.86 17.48 -5.92
C GLY A 473 25.56 16.18 -5.55
N TYR A 474 26.42 15.63 -6.44
CA TYR A 474 27.29 14.50 -6.09
C TYR A 474 28.31 14.94 -5.06
N THR A 475 28.64 14.04 -4.15
CA THR A 475 29.68 14.22 -3.13
C THR A 475 30.75 13.13 -3.27
N TYR A 476 31.87 13.30 -2.57
CA TYR A 476 32.90 12.26 -2.53
C TYR A 476 32.34 10.93 -2.03
N GLU A 477 31.42 10.97 -1.05
CA GLU A 477 30.73 9.79 -0.52
C GLU A 477 29.83 9.13 -1.57
N SER A 478 29.20 9.93 -2.46
CA SER A 478 28.41 9.37 -3.56
C SER A 478 29.24 8.44 -4.45
N LEU A 479 30.48 8.82 -4.73
CA LEU A 479 31.39 8.00 -5.53
C LEU A 479 31.93 6.81 -4.76
N LYS A 480 32.49 7.07 -3.56
CA LYS A 480 33.28 6.08 -2.81
C LYS A 480 32.44 5.11 -2.01
N ASP A 481 31.38 5.61 -1.35
CA ASP A 481 30.61 4.83 -0.40
C ASP A 481 29.31 4.29 -1.01
N SER A 482 28.85 4.85 -2.15
CA SER A 482 27.63 4.42 -2.83
C SER A 482 27.94 3.75 -4.17
N ILE A 483 28.40 4.49 -5.18
CA ILE A 483 28.56 3.98 -6.56
C ILE A 483 29.64 2.91 -6.65
N LEU A 484 30.81 3.12 -6.05
CA LEU A 484 31.92 2.18 -6.11
C LEU A 484 31.59 0.80 -5.54
N PRO A 485 31.02 0.66 -4.33
CA PRO A 485 30.61 -0.65 -3.81
C PRO A 485 29.60 -1.35 -4.70
N MET A 486 28.62 -0.63 -5.21
CA MET A 486 27.58 -1.18 -6.09
C MET A 486 28.19 -1.69 -7.41
N ALA A 487 29.01 -0.90 -8.06
CA ALA A 487 29.67 -1.30 -9.30
C ALA A 487 30.71 -2.42 -9.12
N LYS A 488 31.33 -2.52 -7.93
CA LYS A 488 32.33 -3.55 -7.61
C LYS A 488 31.69 -4.88 -7.26
N ASN A 489 30.66 -4.87 -6.40
CA ASN A 489 30.15 -6.05 -5.70
C ASN A 489 28.71 -6.40 -6.09
N GLY A 490 28.00 -5.57 -6.84
CA GLY A 490 26.58 -5.77 -7.17
C GLY A 490 25.63 -5.61 -5.97
N VAL A 491 26.08 -4.94 -4.91
CA VAL A 491 25.28 -4.68 -3.69
C VAL A 491 25.57 -3.28 -3.16
N GLU A 492 24.62 -2.70 -2.44
CA GLU A 492 24.85 -1.42 -1.75
C GLU A 492 26.01 -1.49 -0.77
N GLY A 493 26.68 -0.35 -0.59
CA GLY A 493 27.67 -0.18 0.48
C GLY A 493 27.04 -0.37 1.86
N THR A 494 27.81 -0.96 2.77
CA THR A 494 27.39 -1.16 4.17
C THR A 494 28.09 -0.19 5.10
N ALA A 495 27.37 0.25 6.15
CA ALA A 495 27.93 1.05 7.21
C ALA A 495 27.69 0.36 8.56
N ALA A 496 28.57 0.62 9.53
CA ALA A 496 28.52 -0.03 10.84
C ALA A 496 27.31 0.41 11.69
N MET A 497 26.88 1.66 11.51
CA MET A 497 25.80 2.29 12.27
C MET A 497 24.84 3.01 11.32
N GLY A 498 23.63 3.32 11.81
CA GLY A 498 22.75 4.25 11.13
C GLY A 498 23.35 5.65 11.02
N THR A 499 22.66 6.55 10.35
CA THR A 499 23.08 7.95 10.21
C THR A 499 22.64 8.76 11.42
N ASP A 500 23.53 9.64 11.91
CA ASP A 500 23.30 10.63 12.96
C ASP A 500 23.39 12.09 12.43
N THR A 501 23.47 12.24 11.10
CA THR A 501 23.40 13.55 10.43
C THR A 501 21.97 14.10 10.47
N PRO A 502 21.79 15.44 10.31
CA PRO A 502 20.48 16.06 10.34
C PRO A 502 19.52 15.50 9.30
N LEU A 503 18.21 15.55 9.57
CA LEU A 503 17.18 15.42 8.55
C LEU A 503 17.36 16.52 7.49
N ALA A 504 16.99 16.25 6.23
CA ALA A 504 17.13 17.20 5.14
C ALA A 504 16.57 18.61 5.50
N ALA A 505 15.42 18.66 6.15
CA ALA A 505 14.79 19.91 6.58
C ALA A 505 15.57 20.70 7.65
N LEU A 506 16.51 20.07 8.35
CA LEU A 506 17.33 20.66 9.41
C LEU A 506 18.79 20.80 9.02
N SER A 507 19.22 20.21 7.90
CA SER A 507 20.59 20.28 7.43
C SER A 507 20.97 21.71 7.05
N GLY A 508 22.17 22.12 7.42
CA GLY A 508 22.79 23.34 6.93
C GLY A 508 23.30 23.24 5.49
N ASN A 509 23.29 22.05 4.92
CA ASN A 509 23.69 21.77 3.56
C ASN A 509 22.47 21.64 2.65
N ARG A 510 22.69 21.84 1.35
CA ARG A 510 21.66 21.60 0.33
C ARG A 510 21.49 20.10 0.14
N GLU A 511 20.30 19.64 0.43
CA GLU A 511 19.95 18.24 0.29
C GLU A 511 19.18 17.99 -1.02
N PRO A 512 19.43 16.89 -1.73
CA PRO A 512 18.62 16.52 -2.88
C PRO A 512 17.17 16.25 -2.41
N LEU A 513 16.21 16.61 -3.25
CA LEU A 513 14.78 16.52 -2.92
C LEU A 513 14.36 15.12 -2.45
N PHE A 514 15.04 14.08 -2.89
CA PHE A 514 14.83 12.70 -2.43
C PHE A 514 14.93 12.53 -0.91
N ASN A 515 15.82 13.27 -0.26
CA ASN A 515 16.12 13.12 1.16
C ASN A 515 15.00 13.66 2.07
N TYR A 516 14.08 14.45 1.53
CA TYR A 516 12.88 14.90 2.21
C TYR A 516 11.78 13.84 2.25
N PHE A 517 11.91 12.75 1.49
CA PHE A 517 10.96 11.64 1.47
C PHE A 517 11.52 10.43 2.19
N LYS A 518 10.73 9.88 3.11
CA LYS A 518 11.11 8.68 3.86
C LYS A 518 10.14 7.53 3.51
N GLN A 519 10.68 6.34 3.24
CA GLN A 519 9.88 5.15 3.01
C GLN A 519 9.01 4.86 4.25
N ARG A 520 7.72 4.67 4.05
CA ARG A 520 6.82 4.24 5.13
C ARG A 520 7.10 2.79 5.50
N PHE A 521 6.99 2.48 6.78
CA PHE A 521 7.12 1.10 7.24
C PHE A 521 5.87 0.28 6.92
N ALA A 522 6.06 -1.04 6.75
CA ALA A 522 4.98 -2.00 6.80
C ALA A 522 4.30 -1.95 8.18
N GLN A 523 3.00 -2.15 8.20
CA GLN A 523 2.24 -2.17 9.44
C GLN A 523 2.51 -3.46 10.24
N VAL A 524 2.23 -3.43 11.54
CA VAL A 524 2.48 -4.58 12.46
C VAL A 524 1.83 -5.88 11.97
N THR A 525 0.65 -5.80 11.37
CA THR A 525 -0.09 -6.95 10.83
C THR A 525 0.29 -7.34 9.41
N ASN A 526 1.25 -6.64 8.79
CA ASN A 526 1.69 -6.85 7.42
C ASN A 526 3.15 -7.31 7.42
N PRO A 527 3.41 -8.63 7.57
CA PRO A 527 4.77 -9.14 7.58
C PRO A 527 5.47 -8.90 6.23
N PRO A 528 6.79 -8.68 6.22
CA PRO A 528 7.55 -8.57 4.99
C PRO A 528 7.56 -9.89 4.22
N ILE A 529 7.80 -9.81 2.91
CA ILE A 529 8.04 -10.99 2.08
C ILE A 529 9.42 -11.54 2.47
N ASP A 530 9.49 -12.83 2.81
CA ASP A 530 10.74 -13.51 3.14
C ASP A 530 11.57 -13.79 1.87
N SER A 531 12.87 -14.03 2.04
CA SER A 531 13.81 -14.21 0.92
C SER A 531 13.51 -15.44 0.03
N ILE A 532 12.84 -16.47 0.54
CA ILE A 532 12.45 -17.64 -0.25
C ILE A 532 11.24 -17.32 -1.12
N ARG A 533 10.21 -16.71 -0.54
CA ARG A 533 9.03 -16.26 -1.30
C ARG A 533 9.38 -15.19 -2.33
N GLU A 534 10.29 -14.29 -2.00
CA GLU A 534 10.76 -13.22 -2.89
C GLU A 534 11.20 -13.76 -4.25
N GLU A 535 11.91 -14.90 -4.30
CA GLU A 535 12.35 -15.52 -5.55
C GLU A 535 11.17 -15.96 -6.44
N VAL A 536 10.07 -16.39 -5.83
CA VAL A 536 8.90 -16.91 -6.55
C VAL A 536 7.92 -15.81 -6.94
N VAL A 537 7.64 -14.89 -6.02
CA VAL A 537 6.53 -13.94 -6.17
C VAL A 537 6.95 -12.62 -6.81
N THR A 538 8.23 -12.25 -6.72
CA THR A 538 8.70 -10.96 -7.19
C THR A 538 8.80 -10.87 -8.70
N SER A 539 8.31 -9.78 -9.26
CA SER A 539 8.49 -9.44 -10.67
C SER A 539 8.99 -8.01 -10.81
N THR A 540 10.10 -7.85 -11.53
CA THR A 540 10.68 -6.54 -11.88
C THR A 540 10.27 -6.09 -13.29
N THR A 541 9.55 -6.92 -14.03
CA THR A 541 9.08 -6.63 -15.38
C THR A 541 8.14 -5.42 -15.39
N THR A 542 8.34 -4.56 -16.37
CA THR A 542 7.49 -3.38 -16.62
C THR A 542 7.09 -3.34 -18.09
N TYR A 543 5.89 -2.84 -18.34
CA TYR A 543 5.35 -2.63 -19.69
C TYR A 543 5.29 -1.14 -19.97
N ILE A 544 5.78 -0.73 -21.14
CA ILE A 544 5.94 0.66 -21.57
C ILE A 544 5.09 0.89 -22.82
N GLY A 545 4.32 1.93 -22.85
CA GLY A 545 3.41 2.29 -23.95
C GLY A 545 2.05 2.71 -23.39
N GLU A 546 1.02 2.50 -24.19
CA GLU A 546 -0.37 2.77 -23.86
C GLU A 546 -1.03 1.50 -23.30
N ASP A 547 -1.79 1.64 -22.22
CA ASP A 547 -2.64 0.55 -21.72
C ASP A 547 -3.81 0.32 -22.70
N GLY A 548 -4.13 -0.95 -23.00
CA GLY A 548 -5.27 -1.29 -23.80
C GLY A 548 -6.63 -1.13 -23.08
N ASN A 549 -7.72 -1.39 -23.80
CA ASN A 549 -9.07 -1.38 -23.19
C ASN A 549 -9.30 -2.65 -22.37
N LEU A 550 -9.25 -2.52 -21.04
CA LEU A 550 -9.43 -3.63 -20.11
C LEU A 550 -10.79 -4.36 -20.22
N LEU A 551 -11.83 -3.63 -20.66
CA LEU A 551 -13.20 -4.14 -20.73
C LEU A 551 -13.54 -4.83 -22.07
N HIS A 552 -12.63 -4.81 -23.03
CA HIS A 552 -12.81 -5.43 -24.34
C HIS A 552 -11.54 -6.15 -24.78
N GLU A 553 -11.59 -7.48 -24.76
CA GLU A 553 -10.47 -8.32 -25.20
C GLU A 553 -10.22 -8.15 -26.71
N GLN A 554 -9.03 -7.69 -27.06
CA GLN A 554 -8.58 -7.57 -28.44
C GLN A 554 -7.06 -7.72 -28.53
N PRO A 555 -6.54 -8.18 -29.70
CA PRO A 555 -5.11 -8.48 -29.85
C PRO A 555 -4.20 -7.27 -29.58
N GLU A 556 -4.63 -6.09 -29.98
CA GLU A 556 -3.86 -4.85 -29.89
C GLU A 556 -3.63 -4.36 -28.44
N ASN A 557 -4.41 -4.83 -27.48
CA ASN A 557 -4.28 -4.44 -26.07
C ASN A 557 -2.90 -4.74 -25.50
N CYS A 558 -2.19 -5.76 -26.01
CA CYS A 558 -0.85 -6.09 -25.55
C CYS A 558 0.28 -5.48 -26.41
N ARG A 559 -0.02 -4.40 -27.16
CA ARG A 559 0.98 -3.65 -27.93
C ARG A 559 1.80 -2.75 -27.03
N VAL A 560 2.72 -3.32 -26.30
CA VAL A 560 3.58 -2.65 -25.32
C VAL A 560 5.03 -3.08 -25.50
N LEU A 561 5.97 -2.24 -25.05
CA LEU A 561 7.37 -2.58 -24.93
C LEU A 561 7.62 -3.23 -23.57
N LYS A 562 8.02 -4.48 -23.56
CA LYS A 562 8.38 -5.22 -22.35
C LYS A 562 9.84 -4.98 -22.00
N ILE A 563 10.08 -4.56 -20.75
CA ILE A 563 11.40 -4.43 -20.16
C ILE A 563 11.52 -5.31 -18.92
N ASN A 564 12.65 -5.96 -18.71
CA ASN A 564 12.82 -6.92 -17.60
C ASN A 564 12.99 -6.25 -16.25
N ASN A 565 13.51 -5.01 -16.23
CA ASN A 565 13.60 -4.19 -15.03
C ASN A 565 13.60 -2.69 -15.42
N PRO A 566 13.23 -1.79 -14.51
CA PRO A 566 13.05 -0.37 -14.81
C PRO A 566 14.35 0.43 -14.87
N ILE A 567 15.52 -0.16 -14.63
CA ILE A 567 16.81 0.55 -14.66
C ILE A 567 17.48 0.31 -16.01
N LEU A 568 17.54 1.35 -16.82
CA LEU A 568 17.99 1.29 -18.20
C LEU A 568 19.46 1.67 -18.33
N THR A 569 20.19 0.92 -19.16
CA THR A 569 21.51 1.35 -19.65
C THR A 569 21.33 2.46 -20.69
N ASN A 570 22.42 3.18 -20.99
CA ASN A 570 22.42 4.16 -22.10
C ASN A 570 22.04 3.49 -23.43
N THR A 571 22.49 2.27 -23.67
CA THR A 571 22.15 1.50 -24.87
C THR A 571 20.66 1.17 -24.92
N ASP A 572 20.05 0.76 -23.78
CA ASP A 572 18.63 0.47 -23.71
C ASP A 572 17.80 1.73 -24.02
N LEU A 573 18.18 2.86 -23.45
CA LEU A 573 17.49 4.12 -23.72
C LEU A 573 17.62 4.55 -25.19
N MET A 574 18.80 4.35 -25.82
CA MET A 574 18.95 4.62 -27.24
C MET A 574 18.04 3.72 -28.11
N LYS A 575 17.91 2.44 -27.76
CA LYS A 575 16.96 1.54 -28.44
C LYS A 575 15.54 2.09 -28.36
N ILE A 576 15.12 2.57 -27.18
CA ILE A 576 13.78 3.14 -26.97
C ILE A 576 13.61 4.44 -27.75
N LYS A 577 14.56 5.37 -27.69
CA LYS A 577 14.52 6.63 -28.46
C LYS A 577 14.40 6.40 -29.99
N ASN A 578 14.91 5.28 -30.47
CA ASN A 578 14.86 4.90 -31.90
C ASN A 578 13.81 3.85 -32.23
N LEU A 579 12.87 3.59 -31.31
CA LEU A 579 11.79 2.63 -31.53
C LEU A 579 10.86 3.11 -32.66
N LYS A 580 10.80 2.34 -33.75
CA LYS A 580 9.99 2.62 -34.94
C LYS A 580 8.95 1.55 -35.22
N ALA A 581 8.65 0.69 -34.22
CA ALA A 581 7.61 -0.32 -34.37
C ALA A 581 6.22 0.35 -34.45
N ASP A 582 5.32 -0.27 -35.19
CA ASP A 582 3.94 0.20 -35.34
C ASP A 582 3.26 0.33 -33.98
N GLY A 583 2.54 1.42 -33.76
CA GLY A 583 1.85 1.73 -32.51
C GLY A 583 2.72 2.33 -31.41
N PHE A 584 4.00 2.62 -31.68
CA PHE A 584 4.87 3.32 -30.73
C PHE A 584 5.30 4.69 -31.26
N LYS A 585 5.14 5.70 -30.45
CA LYS A 585 5.67 7.02 -30.70
C LYS A 585 6.34 7.57 -29.45
N VAL A 586 7.63 7.79 -29.54
CA VAL A 586 8.49 8.27 -28.45
C VAL A 586 8.75 9.75 -28.61
N GLU A 587 8.53 10.52 -27.56
CA GLU A 587 8.83 11.96 -27.51
C GLU A 587 9.77 12.25 -26.33
N VAL A 588 10.80 13.06 -26.58
CA VAL A 588 11.75 13.48 -25.55
C VAL A 588 11.42 14.90 -25.12
N LEU A 589 11.08 15.08 -23.86
CA LEU A 589 10.76 16.37 -23.27
C LEU A 589 11.92 16.83 -22.37
N PRO A 590 12.53 18.01 -22.65
CA PRO A 590 13.58 18.54 -21.82
C PRO A 590 13.02 19.03 -20.48
N ILE A 591 13.63 18.57 -19.38
CA ILE A 591 13.37 19.06 -18.03
C ILE A 591 14.46 20.02 -17.57
N ILE A 592 14.99 20.82 -18.49
CA ILE A 592 15.90 21.91 -18.23
C ILE A 592 15.24 23.24 -18.55
N TYR A 593 15.65 24.31 -17.87
CA TYR A 593 15.08 25.63 -18.04
C TYR A 593 16.14 26.73 -17.86
N TYR A 594 15.92 27.89 -18.41
CA TYR A 594 16.82 29.04 -18.23
C TYR A 594 16.79 29.48 -16.76
N LYS A 595 17.96 29.66 -16.15
CA LYS A 595 18.16 30.06 -14.75
C LYS A 595 17.42 31.34 -14.32
N ASN A 596 17.02 32.18 -15.26
CA ASN A 596 16.22 33.40 -15.00
C ASN A 596 14.69 33.13 -15.08
N THR A 597 14.28 31.94 -15.33
CA THR A 597 12.86 31.51 -15.32
C THR A 597 12.56 30.84 -13.99
N SER A 598 11.38 31.06 -13.41
CA SER A 598 11.00 30.39 -12.19
C SER A 598 10.76 28.89 -12.42
N LEU A 599 11.05 28.08 -11.41
CA LEU A 599 10.82 26.63 -11.41
C LEU A 599 9.34 26.30 -11.66
N GLU A 600 8.42 27.08 -11.11
CA GLU A 600 6.98 26.92 -11.34
C GLU A 600 6.60 27.02 -12.82
N LYS A 601 7.11 28.05 -13.50
CA LYS A 601 6.90 28.22 -14.95
C LYS A 601 7.53 27.10 -15.76
N ALA A 602 8.67 26.58 -15.33
CA ALA A 602 9.33 25.47 -15.99
C ALA A 602 8.47 24.17 -15.89
N VAL A 603 7.87 23.90 -14.73
CA VAL A 603 6.93 22.78 -14.56
C VAL A 603 5.63 23.00 -15.36
N ASP A 604 5.08 24.20 -15.37
CA ASP A 604 3.88 24.51 -16.17
C ASP A 604 4.12 24.32 -17.68
N ARG A 605 5.33 24.68 -18.16
CA ARG A 605 5.75 24.41 -19.54
C ARG A 605 5.78 22.90 -19.82
N LEU A 606 6.28 22.10 -18.89
CA LEU A 606 6.33 20.65 -19.04
C LEU A 606 4.93 20.06 -19.26
N TYR A 607 3.90 20.55 -18.57
CA TYR A 607 2.51 20.13 -18.79
C TYR A 607 2.02 20.42 -20.20
N ILE A 608 2.34 21.61 -20.71
CA ILE A 608 1.96 22.04 -22.08
C ILE A 608 2.64 21.17 -23.13
N GLU A 609 3.95 20.87 -22.93
CA GLU A 609 4.72 20.03 -23.85
C GLU A 609 4.21 18.58 -23.82
N ALA A 610 3.89 18.03 -22.66
CA ALA A 610 3.30 16.70 -22.52
C ALA A 610 1.93 16.61 -23.20
N ASP A 611 1.08 17.64 -23.07
CA ASP A 611 -0.23 17.68 -23.76
C ASP A 611 -0.08 17.77 -25.28
N ARG A 612 0.96 18.46 -25.78
CA ARG A 612 1.27 18.50 -27.20
C ARG A 612 1.72 17.13 -27.67
N ALA A 613 2.66 16.48 -26.96
CA ALA A 613 3.13 15.15 -27.29
C ALA A 613 1.98 14.14 -27.34
N TYR A 614 1.08 14.17 -26.34
CA TYR A 614 -0.11 13.34 -26.32
C TYR A 614 -1.02 13.57 -27.53
N ARG A 615 -1.35 14.82 -27.87
CA ARG A 615 -2.19 15.14 -29.06
C ARG A 615 -1.53 14.72 -30.36
N ASP A 616 -0.20 14.77 -30.41
CA ASP A 616 0.58 14.32 -31.55
C ASP A 616 0.69 12.78 -31.63
N GLY A 617 0.09 12.04 -30.68
CA GLY A 617 0.01 10.57 -30.66
C GLY A 617 1.22 9.90 -29.98
N ALA A 618 1.99 10.61 -29.16
CA ALA A 618 3.03 9.98 -28.34
C ALA A 618 2.39 9.08 -27.28
N ASN A 619 2.98 7.93 -27.04
CA ASN A 619 2.63 7.02 -25.94
C ASN A 619 3.81 6.68 -25.02
N ILE A 620 5.01 7.16 -25.37
CA ILE A 620 6.20 7.10 -24.53
C ILE A 620 6.79 8.50 -24.44
N ILE A 621 6.86 9.05 -23.22
CA ILE A 621 7.54 10.30 -22.92
C ILE A 621 8.84 10.00 -22.19
N ILE A 622 9.95 10.57 -22.67
CA ILE A 622 11.25 10.56 -22.00
C ILE A 622 11.51 11.95 -21.46
N LEU A 623 11.51 12.10 -20.14
CA LEU A 623 11.94 13.30 -19.45
C LEU A 623 13.46 13.31 -19.38
N SER A 624 14.13 14.33 -19.95
CA SER A 624 15.59 14.38 -20.01
C SER A 624 16.14 15.68 -19.46
N ASP A 625 17.09 15.57 -18.52
CA ASP A 625 17.87 16.70 -18.02
C ASP A 625 19.23 16.86 -18.73
N ARG A 626 19.45 16.13 -19.82
CA ARG A 626 20.63 16.37 -20.64
C ARG A 626 20.65 17.77 -21.24
N GLY A 627 21.78 18.40 -21.23
CA GLY A 627 21.97 19.77 -21.74
C GLY A 627 22.02 20.81 -20.63
N VAL A 628 22.20 20.40 -19.38
CA VAL A 628 22.57 21.33 -18.30
C VAL A 628 23.90 21.98 -18.68
N ASP A 629 23.90 23.31 -18.68
CA ASP A 629 25.05 24.14 -19.02
C ASP A 629 25.04 25.43 -18.17
N GLU A 630 25.88 26.41 -18.50
CA GLU A 630 25.99 27.68 -17.76
C GLU A 630 24.67 28.46 -17.64
N ASN A 631 23.71 28.24 -18.55
CA ASN A 631 22.46 28.99 -18.67
C ASN A 631 21.22 28.13 -18.35
N HIS A 632 21.37 26.82 -18.42
CA HIS A 632 20.27 25.89 -18.26
C HIS A 632 20.41 25.07 -16.97
N VAL A 633 19.38 25.11 -16.15
CA VAL A 633 19.26 24.41 -14.87
C VAL A 633 18.25 23.26 -15.03
N ALA A 634 18.49 22.13 -14.36
CA ALA A 634 17.52 21.03 -14.36
C ALA A 634 16.39 21.26 -13.36
N ILE A 635 15.17 20.92 -13.75
CA ILE A 635 14.08 20.69 -12.79
C ILE A 635 14.49 19.46 -11.95
N PRO A 636 14.39 19.48 -10.61
CA PRO A 636 14.64 18.29 -9.82
C PRO A 636 13.87 17.09 -10.36
N SER A 637 14.55 16.00 -10.63
CA SER A 637 13.98 14.88 -11.37
C SER A 637 12.76 14.29 -10.67
N LEU A 638 12.77 14.21 -9.34
CA LEU A 638 11.65 13.75 -8.54
C LEU A 638 10.44 14.68 -8.67
N LEU A 639 10.66 16.00 -8.67
CA LEU A 639 9.59 16.98 -8.88
C LEU A 639 9.00 16.87 -10.29
N ALA A 640 9.83 16.75 -11.32
CA ALA A 640 9.38 16.62 -12.71
C ALA A 640 8.51 15.36 -12.90
N VAL A 641 8.96 14.22 -12.39
CA VAL A 641 8.23 12.95 -12.47
C VAL A 641 6.91 13.04 -11.70
N ALA A 642 6.93 13.45 -10.43
CA ALA A 642 5.74 13.50 -9.59
C ALA A 642 4.70 14.50 -10.11
N ALA A 643 5.14 15.70 -10.50
CA ALA A 643 4.27 16.74 -11.04
C ALA A 643 3.58 16.29 -12.33
N LEU A 644 4.34 15.75 -13.30
CA LEU A 644 3.76 15.26 -14.55
C LEU A 644 2.86 14.04 -14.33
N GLN A 645 3.27 13.10 -13.48
CA GLN A 645 2.43 11.95 -13.11
C GLN A 645 1.06 12.40 -12.60
N GLN A 646 1.01 13.33 -11.64
CA GLN A 646 -0.23 13.81 -11.07
C GLN A 646 -1.07 14.60 -12.07
N TYR A 647 -0.42 15.41 -12.92
CA TYR A 647 -1.10 16.11 -14.00
C TYR A 647 -1.78 15.13 -14.97
N LEU A 648 -1.07 14.09 -15.39
CA LEU A 648 -1.60 13.09 -16.31
C LEU A 648 -2.71 12.23 -15.68
N VAL A 649 -2.63 11.94 -14.38
CA VAL A 649 -3.72 11.28 -13.65
C VAL A 649 -4.97 12.18 -13.61
N LYS A 650 -4.83 13.44 -13.21
CA LYS A 650 -5.93 14.41 -13.14
C LYS A 650 -6.59 14.65 -14.51
N THR A 651 -5.82 14.65 -15.59
CA THR A 651 -6.30 14.82 -16.96
C THR A 651 -6.63 13.51 -17.66
N LYS A 652 -6.59 12.39 -16.91
CA LYS A 652 -6.93 11.03 -17.36
C LYS A 652 -6.14 10.55 -18.59
N LYS A 653 -4.88 10.97 -18.70
CA LYS A 653 -3.97 10.62 -19.80
C LYS A 653 -2.86 9.65 -19.38
N ARG A 654 -2.74 9.37 -18.07
CA ARG A 654 -1.60 8.61 -17.55
C ARG A 654 -1.46 7.19 -18.12
N THR A 655 -2.56 6.53 -18.37
CA THR A 655 -2.55 5.17 -18.93
C THR A 655 -2.35 5.15 -20.46
N SER A 656 -2.47 6.30 -21.10
CA SER A 656 -2.07 6.46 -22.53
C SER A 656 -0.58 6.81 -22.70
N LEU A 657 0.11 7.18 -21.63
CA LEU A 657 1.49 7.68 -21.67
C LEU A 657 2.36 6.99 -20.62
N SER A 658 3.45 6.38 -21.04
CA SER A 658 4.51 5.92 -20.13
C SER A 658 5.57 7.00 -19.93
N LEU A 659 6.05 7.14 -18.69
CA LEU A 659 7.05 8.14 -18.29
C LEU A 659 8.40 7.47 -18.04
N ILE A 660 9.38 7.73 -18.91
CA ILE A 660 10.76 7.32 -18.72
C ILE A 660 11.56 8.54 -18.28
N LEU A 661 12.47 8.38 -17.35
CA LEU A 661 13.37 9.43 -16.88
C LEU A 661 14.79 9.16 -17.37
N GLU A 662 15.41 10.13 -18.04
CA GLU A 662 16.84 10.22 -18.34
C GLU A 662 17.43 11.34 -17.49
N SER A 663 18.13 10.99 -16.41
CA SER A 663 18.59 12.01 -15.45
C SER A 663 19.99 11.76 -14.92
N GLY A 664 20.71 12.85 -14.69
CA GLY A 664 22.00 12.85 -14.01
C GLY A 664 21.88 12.77 -12.49
N GLU A 665 20.70 12.98 -11.91
CA GLU A 665 20.51 13.13 -10.46
C GLU A 665 20.49 11.80 -9.68
N PRO A 666 19.75 10.73 -10.10
CA PRO A 666 19.64 9.51 -9.32
C PRO A 666 20.92 8.67 -9.32
N ARG A 667 21.34 8.20 -8.15
CA ARG A 667 22.58 7.44 -7.96
C ARG A 667 22.54 6.40 -6.84
N GLU A 668 21.61 6.52 -5.89
CA GLU A 668 21.43 5.63 -4.75
C GLU A 668 20.09 4.92 -4.81
N VAL A 669 19.96 3.75 -4.22
CA VAL A 669 18.72 2.95 -4.24
C VAL A 669 17.49 3.77 -3.83
N HIS A 670 17.61 4.59 -2.78
CA HIS A 670 16.52 5.46 -2.32
C HIS A 670 16.00 6.41 -3.40
N HIS A 671 16.89 6.96 -4.23
CA HIS A 671 16.51 7.85 -5.34
C HIS A 671 15.64 7.12 -6.37
N PHE A 672 16.02 5.91 -6.73
CA PHE A 672 15.25 5.09 -7.67
C PHE A 672 13.92 4.64 -7.09
N ALA A 673 13.92 4.24 -5.81
CA ALA A 673 12.69 3.85 -5.11
C ALA A 673 11.67 5.01 -5.08
N THR A 674 12.11 6.23 -4.78
CA THR A 674 11.24 7.41 -4.78
C THR A 674 10.73 7.74 -6.18
N LEU A 675 11.59 7.73 -7.20
CA LEU A 675 11.19 7.99 -8.59
C LEU A 675 10.14 6.99 -9.09
N LEU A 676 10.35 5.70 -8.85
CA LEU A 676 9.36 4.66 -9.18
C LEU A 676 8.07 4.85 -8.36
N GLY A 677 8.19 5.08 -7.06
CA GLY A 677 7.07 5.29 -6.16
C GLY A 677 6.22 6.52 -6.52
N PHE A 678 6.78 7.51 -7.17
CA PHE A 678 6.08 8.69 -7.68
C PHE A 678 5.73 8.63 -9.18
N GLY A 679 5.98 7.50 -9.86
CA GLY A 679 5.35 7.19 -11.14
C GLY A 679 6.28 7.08 -12.34
N ALA A 680 7.61 7.11 -12.18
CA ALA A 680 8.51 6.76 -13.28
C ALA A 680 8.28 5.31 -13.72
N SER A 681 8.15 5.08 -15.03
CA SER A 681 8.01 3.74 -15.59
C SER A 681 9.37 3.05 -15.74
N ALA A 682 10.41 3.81 -16.08
CA ALA A 682 11.80 3.38 -16.15
C ALA A 682 12.74 4.57 -15.98
N ILE A 683 14.00 4.30 -15.63
CA ILE A 683 14.99 5.32 -15.29
C ILE A 683 16.32 4.97 -15.94
N ASN A 684 16.92 5.93 -16.64
CA ASN A 684 18.31 5.87 -17.10
C ASN A 684 19.15 6.84 -16.28
N PRO A 685 20.00 6.37 -15.36
CA PRO A 685 20.88 7.21 -14.55
C PRO A 685 22.20 7.49 -15.30
N TYR A 686 22.15 8.24 -16.37
CA TYR A 686 23.26 8.36 -17.30
C TYR A 686 24.56 8.88 -16.64
N LEU A 687 24.47 9.83 -15.70
CA LEU A 687 25.65 10.39 -15.03
C LEU A 687 26.24 9.44 -13.99
N ALA A 688 25.42 8.67 -13.30
CA ALA A 688 25.90 7.63 -12.40
C ALA A 688 26.63 6.53 -13.18
N GLN A 689 26.11 6.12 -14.34
CA GLN A 689 26.78 5.16 -15.24
C GLN A 689 28.07 5.74 -15.82
N ASP A 690 28.10 7.03 -16.18
CA ASP A 690 29.34 7.69 -16.61
C ASP A 690 30.34 7.83 -15.44
N THR A 691 29.86 7.99 -14.20
CA THR A 691 30.72 7.97 -13.01
C THR A 691 31.32 6.57 -12.78
N VAL A 692 30.62 5.48 -13.06
CA VAL A 692 31.19 4.12 -13.04
C VAL A 692 32.31 4.02 -14.07
N LYS A 693 32.16 4.61 -15.29
CA LYS A 693 33.21 4.68 -16.29
C LYS A 693 34.43 5.42 -15.75
N GLN A 694 34.23 6.56 -15.07
CA GLN A 694 35.30 7.30 -14.43
C GLN A 694 36.09 6.43 -13.43
N LEU A 695 35.42 5.68 -12.58
CA LEU A 695 36.06 4.81 -11.58
C LEU A 695 36.94 3.73 -12.24
N VAL A 696 36.54 3.20 -13.39
CA VAL A 696 37.31 2.24 -14.19
C VAL A 696 38.51 2.92 -14.84
N ASP A 697 38.28 4.05 -15.53
CA ASP A 697 39.30 4.79 -16.26
C ASP A 697 40.40 5.37 -15.34
N GLU A 698 40.03 5.77 -14.12
CA GLU A 698 40.96 6.27 -13.09
C GLU A 698 41.59 5.15 -12.24
N HIS A 699 41.37 3.88 -12.61
CA HIS A 699 41.89 2.68 -11.91
C HIS A 699 41.46 2.58 -10.44
N MET A 700 40.36 3.22 -10.05
CA MET A 700 39.74 3.07 -8.75
C MET A 700 38.92 1.77 -8.66
N LEU A 701 38.50 1.25 -9.81
CA LEU A 701 37.79 -0.01 -9.98
C LEU A 701 38.49 -0.83 -11.08
N ASP A 702 39.11 -1.95 -10.68
CA ASP A 702 39.71 -2.92 -11.61
C ASP A 702 38.64 -3.91 -12.09
N LYS A 703 37.85 -3.52 -13.10
CA LYS A 703 36.75 -4.29 -13.66
C LYS A 703 36.39 -3.82 -15.05
N ASP A 704 35.89 -4.73 -15.90
CA ASP A 704 35.32 -4.32 -17.17
C ASP A 704 34.12 -3.36 -16.97
N TYR A 705 34.09 -2.34 -17.83
CA TYR A 705 33.06 -1.27 -17.74
C TYR A 705 31.63 -1.83 -17.82
N TYR A 706 31.34 -2.73 -18.76
CA TYR A 706 30.01 -3.28 -18.93
C TYR A 706 29.61 -4.15 -17.74
N ALA A 707 30.51 -4.98 -17.24
CA ALA A 707 30.29 -5.77 -16.02
C ALA A 707 30.08 -4.87 -14.79
N ALA A 708 30.79 -3.74 -14.71
CA ALA A 708 30.62 -2.76 -13.63
C ALA A 708 29.25 -2.08 -13.67
N ILE A 709 28.75 -1.73 -14.87
CA ILE A 709 27.40 -1.17 -15.07
C ILE A 709 26.33 -2.21 -14.72
N ASP A 710 26.49 -3.44 -15.15
CA ASP A 710 25.54 -4.52 -14.85
C ASP A 710 25.45 -4.75 -13.34
N ASP A 711 26.57 -4.78 -12.62
CA ASP A 711 26.58 -4.91 -11.17
C ASP A 711 26.00 -3.68 -10.47
N TYR A 712 26.28 -2.47 -10.94
CA TYR A 712 25.64 -1.26 -10.41
C TYR A 712 24.11 -1.32 -10.56
N ASN A 713 23.61 -1.64 -11.75
CA ASN A 713 22.18 -1.77 -12.01
C ASN A 713 21.55 -2.91 -11.18
N HIS A 714 22.29 -4.04 -11.02
CA HIS A 714 21.86 -5.16 -10.19
C HIS A 714 21.72 -4.75 -8.72
N ALA A 715 22.67 -4.00 -8.18
CA ALA A 715 22.61 -3.48 -6.81
C ALA A 715 21.35 -2.61 -6.59
N ILE A 716 21.05 -1.73 -7.56
CA ILE A 716 19.86 -0.86 -7.50
C ILE A 716 18.57 -1.72 -7.49
N ILE A 717 18.44 -2.66 -8.43
CA ILE A 717 17.25 -3.52 -8.52
C ILE A 717 17.08 -4.37 -7.27
N THR A 718 18.15 -4.96 -6.77
CA THR A 718 18.10 -5.75 -5.53
C THR A 718 17.66 -4.90 -4.34
N GLY A 719 18.17 -3.67 -4.24
CA GLY A 719 17.75 -2.73 -3.20
C GLY A 719 16.28 -2.35 -3.30
N ILE A 720 15.76 -2.08 -4.50
CA ILE A 720 14.34 -1.77 -4.73
C ILE A 720 13.46 -2.97 -4.37
N VAL A 721 13.86 -4.19 -4.76
CA VAL A 721 13.14 -5.42 -4.42
C VAL A 721 13.08 -5.61 -2.90
N LYS A 722 14.18 -5.34 -2.18
CA LYS A 722 14.20 -5.38 -0.70
C LYS A 722 13.24 -4.36 -0.07
N ILE A 723 13.19 -3.15 -0.61
CA ILE A 723 12.24 -2.11 -0.14
C ILE A 723 10.80 -2.57 -0.38
N ALA A 724 10.49 -3.03 -1.59
CA ALA A 724 9.15 -3.53 -1.93
C ALA A 724 8.75 -4.74 -1.06
N ALA A 725 9.67 -5.71 -0.87
CA ALA A 725 9.43 -6.89 -0.04
C ALA A 725 9.13 -6.53 1.43
N LYS A 726 9.84 -5.55 2.01
CA LYS A 726 9.54 -5.04 3.36
C LYS A 726 8.16 -4.40 3.47
N MET A 727 7.64 -3.86 2.38
CA MET A 727 6.29 -3.29 2.31
C MET A 727 5.22 -4.33 1.92
N GLY A 728 5.60 -5.59 1.75
CA GLY A 728 4.69 -6.65 1.31
C GLY A 728 4.26 -6.52 -0.15
N ILE A 729 5.01 -5.80 -0.97
CA ILE A 729 4.75 -5.59 -2.40
C ILE A 729 5.65 -6.50 -3.21
N SER A 730 5.06 -7.24 -4.15
CA SER A 730 5.74 -8.29 -4.92
C SER A 730 6.05 -7.92 -6.37
N THR A 731 5.49 -6.85 -6.90
CA THR A 731 5.76 -6.42 -8.27
C THR A 731 6.17 -4.96 -8.35
N ILE A 732 7.14 -4.66 -9.20
CA ILE A 732 7.53 -3.26 -9.47
C ILE A 732 6.38 -2.51 -10.14
N GLN A 733 5.60 -3.17 -10.97
CA GLN A 733 4.42 -2.60 -11.61
C GLN A 733 3.40 -2.04 -10.59
N SER A 734 3.21 -2.73 -9.47
CA SER A 734 2.35 -2.27 -8.37
C SER A 734 3.01 -1.18 -7.52
N TYR A 735 4.33 -1.24 -7.38
CA TYR A 735 5.11 -0.25 -6.65
C TYR A 735 5.12 1.12 -7.35
N GLN A 736 5.10 1.11 -8.69
CA GLN A 736 5.09 2.34 -9.51
C GLN A 736 3.84 3.18 -9.23
N GLY A 737 4.05 4.41 -8.76
CA GLY A 737 2.99 5.35 -8.42
C GLY A 737 2.28 5.06 -7.09
N SER A 738 2.77 4.12 -6.28
CA SER A 738 2.15 3.75 -4.99
C SER A 738 2.26 4.83 -3.92
N LYS A 739 3.21 5.78 -4.04
CA LYS A 739 3.40 6.91 -3.11
C LYS A 739 3.57 6.49 -1.66
N ILE A 740 4.20 5.34 -1.39
CA ILE A 740 4.41 4.79 -0.05
C ILE A 740 5.57 5.51 0.64
N PHE A 741 5.46 6.83 0.72
CA PHE A 741 6.44 7.70 1.34
C PHE A 741 5.74 8.70 2.27
N GLU A 742 6.51 9.25 3.19
CA GLU A 742 6.16 10.42 3.99
C GLU A 742 7.12 11.55 3.64
N ALA A 743 6.56 12.71 3.30
CA ALA A 743 7.34 13.93 3.13
C ALA A 743 7.59 14.59 4.50
N ILE A 744 8.83 14.92 4.78
CA ILE A 744 9.24 15.57 6.03
C ILE A 744 9.96 16.88 5.69
N GLY A 745 9.33 18.00 6.03
CA GLY A 745 9.92 19.32 5.85
C GLY A 745 9.66 19.93 4.47
N ILE A 746 8.56 19.57 3.80
CA ILE A 746 8.08 20.22 2.57
C ILE A 746 6.74 20.89 2.84
N ASP A 747 6.59 22.13 2.37
CA ASP A 747 5.34 22.90 2.54
C ASP A 747 4.15 22.19 1.90
N LYS A 748 3.00 22.32 2.54
CA LYS A 748 1.76 21.69 2.10
C LYS A 748 1.35 22.09 0.68
N SER A 749 1.59 23.34 0.27
CA SER A 749 1.28 23.81 -1.08
C SER A 749 2.03 23.06 -2.17
N VAL A 750 3.28 22.67 -1.90
CA VAL A 750 4.10 21.84 -2.80
C VAL A 750 3.56 20.40 -2.83
N ILE A 751 3.22 19.84 -1.66
CA ILE A 751 2.69 18.47 -1.56
C ILE A 751 1.34 18.37 -2.27
N ASP A 752 0.41 19.25 -1.99
CA ASP A 752 -0.94 19.20 -2.56
C ASP A 752 -0.93 19.38 -4.10
N LYS A 753 0.00 20.18 -4.62
CA LYS A 753 0.10 20.48 -6.05
C LYS A 753 0.85 19.41 -6.84
N TYR A 754 2.01 18.95 -6.34
CA TYR A 754 2.94 18.12 -7.10
C TYR A 754 3.07 16.67 -6.57
N PHE A 755 2.82 16.45 -5.28
CA PHE A 755 2.91 15.15 -4.62
C PHE A 755 1.57 14.73 -4.00
N THR A 756 0.50 14.99 -4.70
CA THR A 756 -0.89 14.79 -4.24
C THR A 756 -1.10 13.44 -3.56
N ASN A 757 -1.80 13.44 -2.41
CA ASN A 757 -2.07 12.27 -1.56
C ASN A 757 -0.83 11.65 -0.88
N THR A 758 0.32 12.31 -0.89
CA THR A 758 1.47 11.88 -0.09
C THR A 758 1.28 12.33 1.35
N VAL A 759 1.61 11.44 2.29
CA VAL A 759 1.56 11.76 3.72
C VAL A 759 2.60 12.83 4.05
N SER A 760 2.16 13.94 4.66
CA SER A 760 3.03 15.00 5.15
C SER A 760 2.44 15.57 6.43
N ARG A 761 3.18 15.44 7.53
CA ARG A 761 2.78 15.93 8.87
C ARG A 761 3.60 17.12 9.32
N ILE A 762 4.74 17.36 8.69
CA ILE A 762 5.68 18.42 9.01
C ILE A 762 5.94 19.21 7.73
N GLY A 763 5.50 20.45 7.69
CA GLY A 763 5.79 21.40 6.62
C GLY A 763 7.24 21.88 6.67
N GLY A 764 7.62 22.74 5.73
CA GLY A 764 8.99 23.27 5.63
C GLY A 764 9.22 24.04 4.36
N ILE A 765 10.17 23.61 3.54
CA ILE A 765 10.60 24.29 2.33
C ILE A 765 9.47 24.48 1.31
N THR A 766 9.45 25.65 0.71
CA THR A 766 8.54 26.02 -0.36
C THR A 766 9.13 25.66 -1.74
N LEU A 767 8.33 25.84 -2.79
CA LEU A 767 8.85 25.67 -4.16
C LEU A 767 10.00 26.68 -4.47
N GLN A 768 9.93 27.88 -3.89
CA GLN A 768 10.97 28.89 -4.06
C GLN A 768 12.28 28.46 -3.36
N ASP A 769 12.20 27.80 -2.21
CA ASP A 769 13.37 27.28 -1.53
C ASP A 769 14.03 26.16 -2.35
N ILE A 770 13.23 25.27 -2.95
CA ILE A 770 13.72 24.22 -3.87
C ILE A 770 14.41 24.86 -5.07
N GLU A 771 13.82 25.92 -5.65
CA GLU A 771 14.41 26.67 -6.76
C GLU A 771 15.76 27.30 -6.37
N ASN A 772 15.83 27.90 -5.17
CA ASN A 772 17.04 28.52 -4.65
C ASN A 772 18.15 27.47 -4.48
N ASP A 773 17.86 26.33 -3.87
CA ASP A 773 18.83 25.25 -3.66
C ASP A 773 19.41 24.73 -4.98
N VAL A 774 18.54 24.52 -5.98
CA VAL A 774 18.97 24.07 -7.31
C VAL A 774 19.85 25.11 -8.01
N ASN A 775 19.45 26.39 -7.98
CA ASN A 775 20.20 27.49 -8.57
C ASN A 775 21.56 27.68 -7.89
N GLU A 776 21.67 27.49 -6.60
CA GLU A 776 22.91 27.59 -5.85
C GLU A 776 23.86 26.43 -6.17
N LEU A 777 23.36 25.17 -6.25
CA LEU A 777 24.15 24.02 -6.71
C LEU A 777 24.67 24.24 -8.12
N HIS A 778 23.81 24.70 -9.02
CA HIS A 778 24.17 25.01 -10.40
C HIS A 778 25.24 26.11 -10.46
N SER A 779 25.06 27.20 -9.72
CA SER A 779 26.02 28.32 -9.71
C SER A 779 27.38 27.91 -9.16
N ALA A 780 27.41 27.02 -8.14
CA ALA A 780 28.65 26.47 -7.62
C ALA A 780 29.41 25.59 -8.66
N ALA A 781 28.67 24.93 -9.56
CA ALA A 781 29.23 24.09 -10.61
C ALA A 781 29.67 24.89 -11.85
N TYR A 782 28.92 25.92 -12.21
CA TYR A 782 29.12 26.79 -13.38
C TYR A 782 29.34 28.25 -12.94
N ASP A 783 30.42 28.48 -12.15
CA ASP A 783 30.72 29.80 -11.63
C ASP A 783 30.88 30.83 -12.78
N PRO A 784 29.95 31.81 -12.89
CA PRO A 784 29.95 32.76 -13.99
C PRO A 784 31.13 33.77 -13.92
N LEU A 785 31.79 33.87 -12.76
CA LEU A 785 32.92 34.76 -12.54
C LEU A 785 34.28 34.07 -12.72
N GLY A 786 34.29 32.72 -12.85
CA GLY A 786 35.50 31.92 -13.03
C GLY A 786 36.47 32.01 -11.85
N LEU A 787 35.99 32.35 -10.67
CA LEU A 787 36.79 32.52 -9.45
C LEU A 787 37.10 31.20 -8.77
N GLU A 788 36.21 30.19 -8.91
CA GLU A 788 36.43 28.84 -8.43
C GLU A 788 37.07 27.97 -9.51
N THR A 789 38.34 27.63 -9.33
CA THR A 789 39.06 26.72 -10.21
C THR A 789 39.05 25.28 -9.75
N ASP A 790 38.63 25.03 -8.53
CA ASP A 790 38.55 23.69 -7.94
C ASP A 790 37.18 23.02 -8.27
N VAL A 791 37.25 21.99 -9.10
CA VAL A 791 36.10 21.17 -9.52
C VAL A 791 35.99 19.87 -8.72
N THR A 792 36.80 19.69 -7.66
CA THR A 792 36.74 18.50 -6.82
C THR A 792 35.39 18.41 -6.10
N LEU A 793 34.95 17.19 -5.81
CA LEU A 793 33.68 16.96 -5.08
C LEU A 793 33.88 17.21 -3.61
N ASP A 794 32.94 17.92 -3.03
CA ASP A 794 32.87 18.15 -1.57
C ASP A 794 32.61 16.85 -0.83
N SER A 795 33.12 16.74 0.40
CA SER A 795 32.76 15.66 1.33
C SER A 795 31.75 16.19 2.32
N LYS A 796 30.58 15.56 2.40
CA LYS A 796 29.55 15.88 3.40
C LYS A 796 29.75 15.13 4.72
N GLY A 797 30.70 14.20 4.79
CA GLY A 797 31.03 13.48 6.01
C GLY A 797 29.93 12.56 6.52
N ARG A 798 29.11 12.01 5.66
CA ARG A 798 27.89 11.20 6.03
C ARG A 798 28.16 10.10 7.07
N HIS A 799 29.31 9.43 7.00
CA HIS A 799 29.69 8.33 7.91
C HIS A 799 30.86 8.67 8.82
N LYS A 800 31.43 9.86 8.69
CA LYS A 800 32.57 10.35 9.47
C LYS A 800 32.52 11.86 9.57
N MET A 801 32.64 12.41 10.76
CA MET A 801 32.72 13.85 10.94
C MET A 801 33.84 14.45 10.09
N ARG A 802 33.55 15.53 9.40
CA ARG A 802 34.48 16.35 8.59
C ARG A 802 34.27 17.82 8.93
N SER A 803 35.34 18.58 8.95
CA SER A 803 35.24 20.04 9.13
C SER A 803 34.52 20.67 7.93
N GLY A 804 33.52 21.50 8.19
CA GLY A 804 32.72 22.17 7.16
C GLY A 804 31.69 21.28 6.46
N ALA A 805 31.44 20.08 6.98
CA ALA A 805 30.42 19.15 6.51
C ALA A 805 29.19 19.13 7.43
N ASP A 806 28.30 18.15 7.27
CA ASP A 806 27.12 17.99 8.13
C ASP A 806 27.51 17.78 9.58
N ASP A 807 26.70 18.33 10.48
CA ASP A 807 26.82 18.10 11.90
C ASP A 807 26.47 16.65 12.26
N HIS A 808 27.17 16.10 13.24
CA HIS A 808 26.89 14.79 13.78
C HIS A 808 26.46 14.92 15.23
N LEU A 809 25.38 14.24 15.62
CA LEU A 809 24.94 14.18 17.01
C LEU A 809 26.02 13.54 17.90
N TYR A 810 26.68 12.50 17.40
CA TYR A 810 27.78 11.81 18.05
C TYR A 810 29.12 12.26 17.46
N ASN A 811 29.58 13.41 17.86
CA ASN A 811 30.83 14.01 17.38
C ASN A 811 31.96 13.87 18.43
N PRO A 812 33.22 14.14 18.05
CA PRO A 812 34.35 13.99 18.95
C PRO A 812 34.26 14.81 20.25
N ALA A 813 33.61 15.98 20.22
CA ALA A 813 33.48 16.83 21.40
C ALA A 813 32.48 16.22 22.42
N THR A 814 31.29 15.82 21.94
CA THR A 814 30.29 15.17 22.80
C THR A 814 30.77 13.85 23.36
N ILE A 815 31.42 13.00 22.54
CA ILE A 815 31.99 11.74 22.98
C ILE A 815 33.08 11.95 24.01
N HIS A 816 34.01 12.91 23.79
CA HIS A 816 35.09 13.20 24.73
C HIS A 816 34.57 13.68 26.09
N LEU A 817 33.63 14.63 26.08
CA LEU A 817 33.03 15.14 27.34
C LEU A 817 32.29 14.02 28.10
N LEU A 818 31.53 13.18 27.42
CA LEU A 818 30.88 12.03 28.04
C LEU A 818 31.88 11.08 28.68
N GLN A 819 32.92 10.68 27.94
CA GLN A 819 33.96 9.79 28.43
C GLN A 819 34.72 10.39 29.63
N GLN A 820 35.14 11.63 29.55
CA GLN A 820 35.87 12.29 30.66
C GLN A 820 34.99 12.47 31.88
N SER A 821 33.73 12.88 31.71
CA SER A 821 32.80 13.04 32.85
C SER A 821 32.56 11.73 33.60
N THR A 822 32.38 10.65 32.87
CA THR A 822 32.13 9.32 33.46
C THR A 822 33.37 8.70 34.06
N GLN A 823 34.53 8.77 33.41
CA GLN A 823 35.80 8.24 33.92
C GLN A 823 36.27 8.95 35.20
N ARG A 824 36.04 10.26 35.31
CA ARG A 824 36.42 11.06 36.46
C ARG A 824 35.36 11.17 37.54
N GLY A 825 34.13 10.77 37.24
CA GLY A 825 32.96 11.04 38.09
C GLY A 825 32.71 12.53 38.27
N ASP A 826 33.04 13.35 37.26
CA ASP A 826 32.96 14.81 37.35
C ASP A 826 31.63 15.32 36.83
N TYR A 827 30.76 15.74 37.75
CA TYR A 827 29.41 16.25 37.42
C TYR A 827 29.43 17.55 36.63
N ASN A 828 30.45 18.39 36.78
CA ASN A 828 30.57 19.63 36.02
C ASN A 828 30.87 19.35 34.54
N LEU A 829 31.74 18.39 34.28
CA LEU A 829 31.98 17.92 32.91
C LEU A 829 30.70 17.28 32.29
N PHE A 830 29.94 16.55 33.12
CA PHE A 830 28.66 16.00 32.65
C PHE A 830 27.66 17.12 32.31
N LYS A 831 27.60 18.20 33.08
CA LYS A 831 26.75 19.36 32.77
C LYS A 831 27.20 20.08 31.48
N GLN A 832 28.49 20.13 31.21
CA GLN A 832 29.02 20.66 29.95
C GLN A 832 28.59 19.74 28.77
N TYR A 833 28.68 18.40 28.97
CA TYR A 833 28.22 17.44 27.99
C TYR A 833 26.73 17.62 27.68
N THR A 834 25.85 17.68 28.70
CA THR A 834 24.41 17.83 28.49
C THR A 834 24.07 19.15 27.80
N ALA A 835 24.73 20.25 28.18
CA ALA A 835 24.51 21.56 27.54
C ALA A 835 24.90 21.53 26.04
N LEU A 836 26.03 20.90 25.73
CA LEU A 836 26.48 20.76 24.34
C LEU A 836 25.52 19.89 23.51
N VAL A 837 25.06 18.74 24.03
CA VAL A 837 24.11 17.87 23.35
C VAL A 837 22.78 18.58 23.13
N ASP A 838 22.23 19.27 24.13
CA ASP A 838 20.99 20.00 24.05
C ASP A 838 21.06 21.12 22.99
N GLU A 839 22.22 21.75 22.81
CA GLU A 839 22.41 22.76 21.75
C GLU A 839 22.52 22.15 20.37
N GLU A 840 23.27 21.05 20.21
CA GLU A 840 23.46 20.37 18.94
C GLU A 840 22.20 19.64 18.44
N GLU A 841 21.36 19.09 19.35
CA GLU A 841 20.09 18.48 18.98
C GLU A 841 19.13 19.43 18.26
N LYS A 842 19.18 20.73 18.55
CA LYS A 842 18.34 21.73 17.87
C LYS A 842 18.55 21.75 16.36
N ASN A 843 19.75 21.42 15.93
CA ASN A 843 20.15 21.45 14.53
C ASN A 843 20.12 20.07 13.87
N THR A 844 19.93 18.98 14.62
CA THR A 844 20.11 17.62 14.10
C THR A 844 18.82 16.82 14.03
N ASN A 845 17.86 17.09 14.93
CA ASN A 845 16.60 16.35 14.92
C ASN A 845 15.42 17.20 15.41
N ILE A 846 14.20 16.77 15.06
CA ILE A 846 12.96 17.50 15.36
C ILE A 846 12.71 17.57 16.87
N ARG A 847 13.11 16.55 17.63
CA ARG A 847 12.95 16.52 19.09
C ARG A 847 13.69 17.67 19.75
N GLY A 848 14.88 18.03 19.26
CA GLY A 848 15.67 19.16 19.75
C GLY A 848 14.99 20.53 19.59
N LEU A 849 13.98 20.62 18.72
CA LEU A 849 13.16 21.83 18.53
C LEU A 849 11.95 21.89 19.46
N MET A 850 11.68 20.84 20.24
CA MET A 850 10.55 20.78 21.17
C MET A 850 11.00 21.18 22.56
N ASP A 851 10.10 21.78 23.32
CA ASP A 851 10.31 22.12 24.75
C ASP A 851 9.03 21.82 25.55
N PHE A 852 9.17 21.73 26.85
CA PHE A 852 8.06 21.51 27.76
C PHE A 852 7.27 22.82 27.99
N ASN A 853 5.96 22.71 28.03
CA ASN A 853 5.12 23.84 28.46
C ASN A 853 5.07 23.87 29.99
N TYR A 854 6.07 24.50 30.58
CA TYR A 854 6.20 24.55 32.01
C TYR A 854 5.07 25.39 32.64
N PRO A 855 4.43 24.92 33.72
CA PRO A 855 3.45 25.70 34.46
C PRO A 855 4.12 26.90 35.13
N LYS A 856 3.39 28.02 35.29
CA LYS A 856 3.87 29.25 35.95
C LYS A 856 4.31 29.03 37.42
N LYS A 857 3.74 28.02 38.07
CA LYS A 857 4.08 27.63 39.46
C LYS A 857 4.36 26.13 39.47
N GLY A 858 5.55 25.76 39.89
CA GLY A 858 5.94 24.35 40.06
C GLY A 858 5.22 23.70 41.25
N VAL A 859 5.19 22.37 41.24
CA VAL A 859 4.75 21.56 42.38
C VAL A 859 5.80 21.60 43.49
N LYS A 860 5.41 21.32 44.73
CA LYS A 860 6.37 21.20 45.82
C LYS A 860 7.30 19.99 45.62
N LEU A 861 8.55 20.11 46.12
CA LEU A 861 9.53 19.04 45.97
C LEU A 861 9.07 17.70 46.56
N GLU A 862 8.32 17.76 47.67
CA GLU A 862 7.79 16.59 48.37
C GLU A 862 6.70 15.85 47.52
N GLU A 863 6.12 16.54 46.55
CA GLU A 863 5.12 15.95 45.61
C GLU A 863 5.79 15.38 44.36
N VAL A 864 7.08 15.59 44.16
CA VAL A 864 7.85 15.05 43.04
C VAL A 864 8.32 13.64 43.37
N GLU A 865 8.14 12.73 42.42
CA GLU A 865 8.63 11.37 42.56
C GLU A 865 10.14 11.34 42.78
N SER A 866 10.61 10.48 43.70
CA SER A 866 12.04 10.37 44.00
C SER A 866 12.83 9.78 42.81
N VAL A 867 14.11 10.19 42.71
CA VAL A 867 15.03 9.63 41.68
C VAL A 867 15.09 8.10 41.76
N ASP A 868 15.18 7.55 42.97
CA ASP A 868 15.25 6.11 43.18
C ASP A 868 14.02 5.36 42.63
N SER A 869 12.85 5.98 42.70
CA SER A 869 11.64 5.42 42.12
C SER A 869 11.63 5.55 40.57
N ILE A 870 12.08 6.69 40.06
CA ILE A 870 12.11 6.95 38.61
C ILE A 870 13.06 6.00 37.90
N VAL A 871 14.28 5.79 38.40
CA VAL A 871 15.31 4.97 37.74
C VAL A 871 14.94 3.49 37.62
N THR A 872 14.04 2.99 38.47
CA THR A 872 13.57 1.60 38.39
C THR A 872 12.83 1.28 37.11
N ARG A 873 12.32 2.29 36.38
CA ARG A 873 11.62 2.17 35.12
C ARG A 873 12.54 2.19 33.90
N PHE A 874 13.82 2.52 34.09
CA PHE A 874 14.79 2.51 32.99
C PHE A 874 15.17 1.08 32.59
N LYS A 875 15.41 0.87 31.31
CA LYS A 875 15.77 -0.43 30.72
C LYS A 875 16.86 -0.23 29.69
N THR A 876 17.74 -1.22 29.55
CA THR A 876 18.63 -1.29 28.39
C THR A 876 17.87 -1.81 27.18
N GLY A 877 18.32 -1.44 25.98
CA GLY A 877 17.94 -2.15 24.77
C GLY A 877 18.36 -3.65 24.84
N ALA A 878 17.70 -4.52 24.08
CA ALA A 878 18.10 -5.91 23.93
C ALA A 878 19.40 -5.97 23.13
N MET A 879 20.50 -6.37 23.77
CA MET A 879 21.81 -6.55 23.15
C MET A 879 22.29 -7.95 23.44
N SER A 880 22.40 -8.78 22.40
CA SER A 880 22.83 -10.15 22.56
C SER A 880 24.34 -10.27 22.71
N TYR A 881 24.78 -11.36 23.29
CA TYR A 881 26.20 -11.70 23.53
C TYR A 881 27.04 -11.75 22.23
N GLY A 882 26.43 -11.91 21.09
CA GLY A 882 27.13 -11.92 19.80
C GLY A 882 27.33 -10.51 19.21
N SER A 883 26.58 -9.50 19.68
CA SER A 883 26.60 -8.15 19.12
C SER A 883 27.53 -7.19 19.86
N ILE A 884 27.84 -7.47 21.12
CA ILE A 884 28.74 -6.67 21.96
C ILE A 884 29.72 -7.57 22.72
N SER A 885 30.82 -7.01 23.26
CA SER A 885 31.77 -7.75 24.07
C SER A 885 31.17 -8.19 25.41
N LYS A 886 31.76 -9.23 25.99
CA LYS A 886 31.37 -9.74 27.31
C LYS A 886 31.41 -8.64 28.36
N GLU A 887 32.49 -7.86 28.37
CA GLU A 887 32.73 -6.80 29.35
C GLU A 887 31.68 -5.69 29.23
N ALA A 888 31.31 -5.29 28.01
CA ALA A 888 30.28 -4.26 27.78
C ALA A 888 28.90 -4.76 28.23
N HIS A 889 28.57 -6.01 27.91
CA HIS A 889 27.32 -6.65 28.32
C HIS A 889 27.19 -6.76 29.85
N GLU A 890 28.26 -7.21 30.52
CA GLU A 890 28.31 -7.29 31.99
C GLU A 890 28.26 -5.91 32.66
N THR A 891 28.97 -4.92 32.12
CA THR A 891 28.95 -3.55 32.64
C THR A 891 27.55 -2.93 32.61
N LEU A 892 26.80 -3.11 31.53
CA LEU A 892 25.41 -2.67 31.40
C LEU A 892 24.51 -3.34 32.45
N ALA A 893 24.65 -4.65 32.63
CA ALA A 893 23.88 -5.40 33.62
C ALA A 893 24.19 -4.90 35.07
N ILE A 894 25.46 -4.71 35.39
CA ILE A 894 25.88 -4.17 36.68
C ILE A 894 25.31 -2.76 36.93
N ALA A 895 25.39 -1.88 35.93
CA ALA A 895 24.87 -0.52 36.03
C ALA A 895 23.36 -0.51 36.29
N MET A 896 22.62 -1.31 35.55
CA MET A 896 21.15 -1.37 35.71
C MET A 896 20.74 -2.02 37.02
N ASN A 897 21.49 -2.98 37.52
CA ASN A 897 21.24 -3.60 38.81
C ASN A 897 21.49 -2.62 39.96
N HIS A 898 22.56 -1.79 39.90
CA HIS A 898 22.81 -0.74 40.87
C HIS A 898 21.70 0.32 40.93
N LEU A 899 21.10 0.61 39.77
CA LEU A 899 19.97 1.53 39.63
C LEU A 899 18.60 0.90 39.93
N HIS A 900 18.58 -0.40 40.25
CA HIS A 900 17.32 -1.18 40.32
C HIS A 900 16.46 -1.10 39.06
N GLY A 901 17.06 -0.79 37.93
CA GLY A 901 16.45 -0.81 36.60
C GLY A 901 16.39 -2.22 36.02
N LYS A 902 16.29 -2.33 34.73
CA LYS A 902 16.18 -3.63 34.01
C LYS A 902 17.18 -3.72 32.87
N SER A 903 17.83 -4.87 32.76
CA SER A 903 18.75 -5.23 31.68
C SER A 903 18.12 -6.34 30.81
N ASN A 904 18.27 -6.25 29.50
CA ASN A 904 17.78 -7.25 28.57
C ASN A 904 18.96 -7.87 27.83
N THR A 905 19.10 -9.20 27.94
CA THR A 905 20.19 -9.99 27.33
C THR A 905 19.88 -10.43 25.89
N GLY A 906 18.69 -10.12 25.36
CA GLY A 906 18.27 -10.57 24.04
C GLY A 906 18.20 -12.10 23.94
N GLU A 907 18.38 -12.62 22.73
CA GLU A 907 18.30 -14.04 22.42
C GLU A 907 19.56 -14.84 22.82
N GLY A 908 20.70 -14.15 22.92
CA GLY A 908 22.01 -14.77 23.17
C GLY A 908 22.20 -15.33 24.56
N GLY A 909 21.31 -15.00 25.49
CA GLY A 909 21.41 -15.42 26.89
C GLY A 909 22.61 -14.84 27.61
N GLU A 910 23.04 -15.52 28.66
CA GLU A 910 24.17 -15.13 29.50
C GLU A 910 25.09 -16.33 29.85
N ASP A 911 26.36 -16.03 30.13
CA ASP A 911 27.28 -17.01 30.61
C ASP A 911 26.83 -17.60 31.94
N LYS A 912 26.98 -18.92 32.10
CA LYS A 912 26.69 -19.65 33.33
C LYS A 912 27.40 -19.07 34.55
N ASP A 913 28.61 -18.55 34.35
CA ASP A 913 29.44 -17.97 35.41
C ASP A 913 28.84 -16.73 36.03
N ARG A 914 27.98 -16.02 35.30
CA ARG A 914 27.30 -14.82 35.82
C ARG A 914 26.26 -15.13 36.89
N LEU A 915 25.74 -16.35 36.89
CA LEU A 915 24.76 -16.83 37.88
C LEU A 915 25.42 -17.43 39.12
N THR A 916 26.77 -17.53 39.14
CA THR A 916 27.50 -18.16 40.22
C THR A 916 27.56 -17.17 41.43
N ILE A 917 27.09 -17.62 42.58
CA ILE A 917 27.12 -16.85 43.80
C ILE A 917 28.54 -16.88 44.37
N GLY A 918 29.14 -15.71 44.55
CA GLY A 918 30.45 -15.54 45.18
C GLY A 918 30.45 -15.85 46.69
N LYS A 919 31.63 -15.84 47.31
CA LYS A 919 31.80 -16.02 48.74
C LYS A 919 31.16 -14.90 49.59
N ASP A 920 30.85 -13.76 48.97
CA ASP A 920 30.17 -12.60 49.51
C ASP A 920 28.61 -12.69 49.42
N GLY A 921 28.12 -13.82 48.94
CA GLY A 921 26.70 -14.07 48.80
C GLY A 921 26.03 -13.39 47.60
N LYS A 922 26.80 -12.71 46.73
CA LYS A 922 26.33 -12.01 45.55
C LYS A 922 26.70 -12.77 44.28
N ASN A 923 25.88 -12.72 43.23
CA ASN A 923 26.29 -13.15 41.92
C ASN A 923 27.32 -12.20 41.30
N ARG A 924 28.11 -12.68 40.36
CA ARG A 924 29.22 -11.92 39.79
C ARG A 924 28.81 -10.60 39.12
N CYS A 925 27.63 -10.52 38.56
CA CYS A 925 27.09 -9.34 37.88
C CYS A 925 25.85 -8.80 38.56
N GLU A 926 25.36 -9.41 39.67
CA GLU A 926 24.07 -9.06 40.28
C GLU A 926 22.96 -8.92 39.24
N SER A 927 23.04 -9.74 38.17
CA SER A 927 22.13 -9.63 37.07
C SER A 927 20.77 -10.22 37.40
N VAL A 928 19.74 -9.45 37.16
CA VAL A 928 18.35 -9.89 37.23
C VAL A 928 17.88 -10.16 35.81
N HIS A 929 17.63 -11.42 35.54
CA HIS A 929 16.92 -11.81 34.31
C HIS A 929 15.46 -11.43 34.41
N ARG A 930 15.00 -10.55 33.58
CA ARG A 930 13.58 -10.33 33.35
C ARG A 930 13.28 -10.06 31.89
#